data_e925cc0d3c0529a6275fa5e8a343304a
#
_entry.id   e925cc0d3c0529a6275fa5e8a343304a
#
_cell.length_a   1.000
_cell.length_b   1.000
_cell.length_c   1.000
_cell.angle_alpha   90.00
_cell.angle_beta   90.00
_cell.angle_gamma   90.00
#
_symmetry.space_group_name_H-M   'P 1'
#
loop_
_entity.id
_entity.type
_entity.pdbx_description
1 polymer ?
#
loop_
_entity_poly.entity_id
_entity_poly.type
_entity_poly.pdbx_seq_one_letter_code
_entity_poly.pdbx_strand_id
1 'polypeptide(L)'
;MASSQRTEPGAHGDVCTAVSADATRPDQAFSWRFVTPLLLSSTLNPINTSLIATALVPIAHALNVPVGRTAILVSALYLASSIAQPTAGKLAEPFGPRRVLVGGIALVLLGGIIGGVGQDIPTVAVARVLIGIGTSAGYPTAMMIIRRRATLAGLSEPPGGVLGGLSIAGTVTIAVGPPIGGLLVNFLGWRSTFLVNIPITVIALLLTKMWVPKDAPLQRRPLSEIARRIDVNGVVLFAGTMSAGLVFLLSLPKPHWIALAVAVALCVALIVWELRTAMPFIDMRMLITNPALTRTYLRGAFTLLSCYTVVYGLTQWLEAARGLSPQKAGLVLLPMGIVAAIVSQPIAARNLVRGPLVVGAASLVLASAVIPLFTTETTLVALVCVTLLLGITLGTTAVANQAALYVQAPAEHIGTAAGLFRTFGYVGSIASSAITGIIFSHSVTDSGLHQVGRILFGVSVVVLALTVLDRTLKTSSATPPSAMPNARREFALPKGRSAMTHLVKRGWIPMVMVVVVAVAALTVVRLHGVFGSRMYTPVDGNADAIIQFNPKHVLLEIFGAPGTVADINYLDEQVQPQHVDAVTLPWSFEIVTTLTSVIANVIAQGNGDSIGCRITVNGVVRDQESAESYHAQTSCLVKSA
;
A
#
# COMPACT_ATOMS: atom_id res chain seq x y z
N MET A 1 27.89 -31.75 -82.38
CA MET A 1 28.74 -30.56 -82.26
C MET A 1 28.22 -29.78 -81.05
N ALA A 2 28.90 -29.99 -79.94
CA ALA A 2 28.52 -29.38 -78.65
C ALA A 2 29.47 -28.20 -78.37
N SER A 3 28.96 -27.03 -78.09
CA SER A 3 29.72 -25.90 -77.60
C SER A 3 29.36 -25.64 -76.15
N SER A 4 30.31 -25.91 -75.24
CA SER A 4 30.28 -25.61 -73.86
C SER A 4 30.45 -24.12 -73.64
N GLN A 5 29.50 -23.45 -72.97
CA GLN A 5 29.69 -22.13 -72.35
C GLN A 5 29.98 -22.30 -70.87
N ARG A 6 31.19 -21.91 -70.46
CA ARG A 6 31.59 -21.67 -69.11
C ARG A 6 30.93 -20.35 -68.60
N THR A 7 30.16 -20.39 -67.62
CA THR A 7 29.74 -19.22 -66.86
C THR A 7 30.63 -19.10 -65.59
N GLU A 8 31.33 -17.96 -65.50
CA GLU A 8 32.10 -17.55 -64.28
C GLU A 8 31.16 -17.30 -63.08
N PRO A 9 31.58 -17.59 -61.83
CA PRO A 9 30.81 -17.25 -60.66
C PRO A 9 31.07 -15.80 -60.29
N GLY A 10 30.03 -14.95 -60.47
CA GLY A 10 30.03 -13.56 -60.03
C GLY A 10 30.03 -13.43 -58.50
N ALA A 11 30.87 -12.55 -58.02
CA ALA A 11 31.06 -12.14 -56.66
C ALA A 11 29.77 -11.53 -56.02
N HIS A 12 29.04 -12.32 -55.28
CA HIS A 12 28.03 -11.89 -54.32
C HIS A 12 28.24 -12.61 -52.97
N GLY A 13 29.40 -12.47 -52.45
CA GLY A 13 29.75 -12.86 -51.08
C GLY A 13 30.31 -11.64 -50.39
N ASP A 14 29.85 -11.36 -49.19
CA ASP A 14 30.38 -10.40 -48.22
C ASP A 14 29.52 -9.18 -47.85
N VAL A 15 28.23 -9.39 -47.60
CA VAL A 15 27.46 -8.42 -46.75
C VAL A 15 26.67 -9.11 -45.59
N CYS A 16 26.76 -10.44 -45.45
CA CYS A 16 26.00 -11.17 -44.40
C CYS A 16 26.81 -11.67 -43.22
N THR A 17 28.07 -11.25 -43.01
CA THR A 17 28.93 -11.78 -41.94
C THR A 17 29.27 -10.81 -40.83
N ALA A 18 28.48 -9.75 -40.59
CA ALA A 18 28.74 -8.80 -39.50
C ALA A 18 27.64 -8.75 -38.42
N VAL A 19 26.78 -9.76 -38.29
CA VAL A 19 25.72 -9.81 -37.23
C VAL A 19 25.75 -11.13 -36.43
N SER A 20 26.83 -11.88 -36.46
CA SER A 20 26.89 -13.15 -35.72
C SER A 20 28.09 -13.25 -34.77
N ALA A 21 28.15 -12.41 -33.77
CA ALA A 21 29.09 -12.58 -32.67
C ALA A 21 28.53 -12.04 -31.35
N ASP A 22 27.33 -12.43 -30.93
CA ASP A 22 26.95 -12.46 -29.54
C ASP A 22 25.67 -13.32 -29.32
N ALA A 23 25.68 -14.55 -29.81
CA ALA A 23 24.75 -15.58 -29.38
C ALA A 23 25.14 -15.99 -27.93
N THR A 24 24.87 -15.10 -26.99
CA THR A 24 25.05 -15.38 -25.56
C THR A 24 24.18 -16.57 -25.22
N ARG A 25 24.79 -17.59 -24.56
CA ARG A 25 24.08 -18.77 -24.01
C ARG A 25 22.83 -18.30 -23.27
N PRO A 26 21.69 -19.01 -23.35
CA PRO A 26 20.42 -18.60 -22.70
C PRO A 26 20.57 -18.16 -21.24
N ASP A 27 21.48 -18.80 -20.49
CA ASP A 27 21.78 -18.47 -19.08
C ASP A 27 22.47 -17.11 -18.91
N GLN A 28 23.19 -16.61 -19.94
CA GLN A 28 23.85 -15.30 -19.90
C GLN A 28 22.94 -14.15 -20.37
N ALA A 29 21.90 -14.48 -21.11
CA ALA A 29 20.95 -13.48 -21.64
C ALA A 29 20.21 -12.72 -20.54
N PHE A 30 19.93 -13.36 -19.42
CA PHE A 30 19.18 -12.81 -18.28
C PHE A 30 20.06 -12.68 -17.03
N SER A 31 21.27 -12.10 -17.20
CA SER A 31 22.19 -11.83 -16.09
C SER A 31 21.53 -10.92 -15.04
N TRP A 32 21.98 -11.00 -13.79
CA TRP A 32 21.50 -10.15 -12.70
C TRP A 32 21.60 -8.64 -13.01
N ARG A 33 22.65 -8.22 -13.75
CA ARG A 33 22.83 -6.83 -14.20
C ARG A 33 21.69 -6.37 -15.11
N PHE A 34 21.19 -7.23 -15.99
CA PHE A 34 20.06 -6.92 -16.87
C PHE A 34 18.73 -6.88 -16.10
N VAL A 35 18.52 -7.82 -15.18
CA VAL A 35 17.24 -8.00 -14.47
C VAL A 35 17.05 -6.99 -13.34
N THR A 36 18.10 -6.62 -12.60
CA THR A 36 18.03 -5.73 -11.43
C THR A 36 17.38 -4.37 -11.71
N PRO A 37 17.77 -3.58 -12.75
CA PRO A 37 17.11 -2.30 -13.03
C PRO A 37 15.63 -2.44 -13.38
N LEU A 38 15.24 -3.53 -14.01
CA LEU A 38 13.85 -3.82 -14.37
C LEU A 38 13.01 -4.19 -13.15
N LEU A 39 13.57 -5.01 -12.24
CA LEU A 39 12.96 -5.30 -10.95
C LEU A 39 12.78 -4.03 -10.13
N LEU A 40 13.85 -3.25 -9.95
CA LEU A 40 13.82 -2.02 -9.18
C LEU A 40 12.78 -1.04 -9.73
N SER A 41 12.72 -0.85 -11.04
CA SER A 41 11.76 0.05 -11.67
C SER A 41 10.31 -0.45 -11.54
N SER A 42 10.08 -1.77 -11.60
CA SER A 42 8.74 -2.34 -11.46
C SER A 42 8.21 -2.32 -10.03
N THR A 43 9.09 -2.25 -9.02
CA THR A 43 8.69 -2.14 -7.59
C THR A 43 8.40 -0.71 -7.16
N LEU A 44 8.76 0.32 -7.95
CA LEU A 44 8.51 1.73 -7.61
C LEU A 44 7.01 2.03 -7.36
N ASN A 45 6.09 1.45 -8.13
CA ASN A 45 4.65 1.66 -7.93
C ASN A 45 4.16 1.00 -6.62
N PRO A 46 4.36 -0.31 -6.40
CA PRO A 46 3.93 -0.96 -5.16
C PRO A 46 4.52 -0.33 -3.89
N ILE A 47 5.79 0.11 -3.90
CA ILE A 47 6.40 0.71 -2.72
C ILE A 47 5.78 2.08 -2.41
N ASN A 48 5.58 2.93 -3.42
CA ASN A 48 4.97 4.25 -3.24
C ASN A 48 3.50 4.18 -2.82
N THR A 49 2.78 3.12 -3.20
CA THR A 49 1.39 2.91 -2.78
C THR A 49 1.28 2.42 -1.35
N SER A 50 2.23 1.65 -0.86
CA SER A 50 2.19 1.06 0.47
C SER A 50 2.89 1.90 1.54
N LEU A 51 4.01 2.57 1.22
CA LEU A 51 4.72 3.47 2.13
C LEU A 51 3.83 4.59 2.69
N ILE A 52 2.95 5.15 1.85
CA ILE A 52 2.10 6.28 2.23
C ILE A 52 1.11 5.95 3.35
N ALA A 53 0.78 4.66 3.54
CA ALA A 53 -0.24 4.26 4.50
C ALA A 53 0.04 4.77 5.92
N THR A 54 1.30 4.70 6.37
CA THR A 54 1.76 5.17 7.68
C THR A 54 2.10 6.67 7.71
N ALA A 55 1.98 7.38 6.59
CA ALA A 55 2.19 8.82 6.51
C ALA A 55 0.88 9.62 6.49
N LEU A 56 -0.28 8.99 6.24
CA LEU A 56 -1.55 9.71 6.05
C LEU A 56 -1.96 10.52 7.29
N VAL A 57 -1.88 9.93 8.47
CA VAL A 57 -2.20 10.60 9.74
C VAL A 57 -1.18 11.70 10.06
N PRO A 58 0.14 11.47 10.02
CA PRO A 58 1.16 12.52 10.18
C PRO A 58 1.03 13.67 9.18
N ILE A 59 0.66 13.40 7.91
CA ILE A 59 0.40 14.44 6.91
C ILE A 59 -0.84 15.27 7.31
N ALA A 60 -1.92 14.59 7.74
CA ALA A 60 -3.14 15.28 8.17
C ALA A 60 -2.86 16.25 9.33
N HIS A 61 -2.13 15.79 10.35
CA HIS A 61 -1.73 16.64 11.48
C HIS A 61 -0.82 17.81 11.06
N ALA A 62 0.20 17.53 10.24
CA ALA A 62 1.16 18.55 9.81
C ALA A 62 0.55 19.64 8.91
N LEU A 63 -0.51 19.30 8.16
CA LEU A 63 -1.20 20.22 7.25
C LEU A 63 -2.54 20.72 7.81
N ASN A 64 -2.87 20.41 9.07
CA ASN A 64 -4.10 20.82 9.76
C ASN A 64 -5.38 20.47 8.97
N VAL A 65 -5.48 19.23 8.49
CA VAL A 65 -6.65 18.75 7.76
C VAL A 65 -7.21 17.46 8.41
N PRO A 66 -8.51 17.18 8.28
CA PRO A 66 -9.07 15.91 8.71
C PRO A 66 -8.37 14.73 8.02
N VAL A 67 -8.16 13.62 8.76
CA VAL A 67 -7.47 12.42 8.24
C VAL A 67 -8.13 11.90 6.96
N GLY A 68 -9.47 11.92 6.88
CA GLY A 68 -10.19 11.50 5.68
C GLY A 68 -9.84 12.29 4.41
N ARG A 69 -9.41 13.56 4.52
CA ARG A 69 -8.96 14.36 3.36
C ARG A 69 -7.67 13.83 2.75
N THR A 70 -6.84 13.11 3.48
CA THR A 70 -5.60 12.51 2.94
C THR A 70 -5.88 11.36 1.96
N ALA A 71 -7.11 10.83 1.92
CA ALA A 71 -7.54 9.85 0.91
C ALA A 71 -7.29 10.33 -0.53
N ILE A 72 -7.32 11.64 -0.78
CA ILE A 72 -7.00 12.21 -2.10
C ILE A 72 -5.56 11.88 -2.53
N LEU A 73 -4.61 11.79 -1.60
CA LEU A 73 -3.20 11.47 -1.91
C LEU A 73 -3.05 10.03 -2.41
N VAL A 74 -3.86 9.12 -1.90
CA VAL A 74 -3.92 7.73 -2.34
C VAL A 74 -4.64 7.64 -3.69
N SER A 75 -5.83 8.25 -3.78
CA SER A 75 -6.65 8.27 -5.00
C SER A 75 -5.94 8.91 -6.18
N ALA A 76 -5.24 10.02 -5.97
CA ALA A 76 -4.50 10.74 -7.03
C ALA A 76 -3.43 9.86 -7.69
N LEU A 77 -2.66 9.11 -6.89
CA LEU A 77 -1.67 8.19 -7.44
C LEU A 77 -2.32 7.05 -8.23
N TYR A 78 -3.37 6.42 -7.68
CA TYR A 78 -4.02 5.31 -8.35
C TYR A 78 -4.77 5.75 -9.61
N LEU A 79 -5.41 6.92 -9.57
CA LEU A 79 -6.05 7.52 -10.75
C LEU A 79 -5.01 7.75 -11.86
N ALA A 80 -3.91 8.42 -11.53
CA ALA A 80 -2.81 8.65 -12.46
C ALA A 80 -2.22 7.32 -12.99
N SER A 81 -2.04 6.32 -12.12
CA SER A 81 -1.52 5.01 -12.49
C SER A 81 -2.47 4.22 -13.38
N SER A 82 -3.79 4.29 -13.14
CA SER A 82 -4.78 3.57 -13.94
C SER A 82 -4.81 4.02 -15.40
N ILE A 83 -4.51 5.29 -15.64
CA ILE A 83 -4.44 5.90 -16.97
C ILE A 83 -3.04 5.68 -17.58
N ALA A 84 -2.01 5.97 -16.80
CA ALA A 84 -0.63 6.01 -17.30
C ALA A 84 -0.07 4.61 -17.60
N GLN A 85 -0.47 3.56 -16.91
CA GLN A 85 0.13 2.23 -17.11
C GLN A 85 -0.18 1.61 -18.46
N PRO A 86 -1.44 1.52 -18.94
CA PRO A 86 -1.71 1.06 -20.30
C PRO A 86 -1.17 2.03 -21.35
N THR A 87 -1.20 3.35 -21.08
CA THR A 87 -0.64 4.37 -21.97
C THR A 87 0.88 4.19 -22.13
N ALA A 88 1.62 3.93 -21.04
CA ALA A 88 3.06 3.71 -21.09
C ALA A 88 3.44 2.47 -21.92
N GLY A 89 2.63 1.41 -21.88
CA GLY A 89 2.77 0.24 -22.74
C GLY A 89 2.68 0.61 -24.23
N LYS A 90 1.63 1.35 -24.60
CA LYS A 90 1.43 1.83 -25.98
C LYS A 90 2.48 2.84 -26.43
N LEU A 91 2.96 3.71 -25.54
CA LEU A 91 4.05 4.65 -25.81
C LEU A 91 5.40 3.94 -26.01
N ALA A 92 5.62 2.83 -25.34
CA ALA A 92 6.87 2.09 -25.43
C ALA A 92 7.10 1.43 -26.80
N GLU A 93 6.06 1.21 -27.60
CA GLU A 93 6.17 0.68 -28.96
C GLU A 93 6.86 1.67 -29.92
N PRO A 94 6.34 2.91 -30.12
CA PRO A 94 6.94 3.87 -31.06
C PRO A 94 8.18 4.57 -30.50
N PHE A 95 8.24 4.85 -29.19
CA PHE A 95 9.34 5.62 -28.58
C PHE A 95 10.49 4.75 -28.07
N GLY A 96 10.24 3.45 -27.86
CA GLY A 96 11.17 2.52 -27.26
C GLY A 96 10.99 2.37 -25.75
N PRO A 97 11.02 1.13 -25.24
CA PRO A 97 10.69 0.85 -23.84
C PRO A 97 11.71 1.43 -22.86
N ARG A 98 13.00 1.51 -23.21
CA ARG A 98 14.02 2.10 -22.34
C ARG A 98 13.82 3.60 -22.18
N ARG A 99 13.50 4.33 -23.26
CA ARG A 99 13.24 5.78 -23.20
C ARG A 99 12.03 6.11 -22.34
N VAL A 100 10.94 5.36 -22.52
CA VAL A 100 9.72 5.51 -21.71
C VAL A 100 9.99 5.17 -20.25
N LEU A 101 10.77 4.14 -19.96
CA LEU A 101 11.20 3.79 -18.61
C LEU A 101 12.00 4.93 -17.95
N VAL A 102 13.01 5.47 -18.65
CA VAL A 102 13.84 6.58 -18.16
C VAL A 102 13.00 7.83 -17.92
N GLY A 103 12.08 8.17 -18.82
CA GLY A 103 11.13 9.28 -18.64
C GLY A 103 10.23 9.08 -17.42
N GLY A 104 9.73 7.85 -17.24
CA GLY A 104 8.95 7.49 -16.05
C GLY A 104 9.73 7.66 -14.75
N ILE A 105 10.97 7.15 -14.68
CA ILE A 105 11.82 7.30 -13.48
C ILE A 105 12.12 8.78 -13.21
N ALA A 106 12.34 9.60 -14.24
CA ALA A 106 12.54 11.05 -14.09
C ALA A 106 11.30 11.76 -13.51
N LEU A 107 10.09 11.35 -13.90
CA LEU A 107 8.85 11.86 -13.31
C LEU A 107 8.70 11.48 -11.84
N VAL A 108 9.11 10.25 -11.45
CA VAL A 108 9.12 9.84 -10.03
C VAL A 108 10.08 10.70 -9.23
N LEU A 109 11.28 10.97 -9.76
CA LEU A 109 12.25 11.84 -9.13
C LEU A 109 11.67 13.25 -8.89
N LEU A 110 11.05 13.84 -9.92
CA LEU A 110 10.42 15.15 -9.84
C LEU A 110 9.28 15.15 -8.80
N GLY A 111 8.40 14.14 -8.84
CA GLY A 111 7.34 13.99 -7.85
C GLY A 111 7.85 13.79 -6.43
N GLY A 112 8.96 13.05 -6.25
CA GLY A 112 9.64 12.89 -4.97
C GLY A 112 10.14 14.21 -4.38
N ILE A 113 10.75 15.07 -5.23
CA ILE A 113 11.21 16.41 -4.84
C ILE A 113 10.01 17.30 -4.46
N ILE A 114 8.99 17.40 -5.33
CA ILE A 114 7.81 18.25 -5.08
C ILE A 114 7.08 17.81 -3.80
N GLY A 115 6.91 16.49 -3.58
CA GLY A 115 6.27 15.99 -2.37
C GLY A 115 7.08 16.22 -1.10
N GLY A 116 8.42 16.21 -1.21
CA GLY A 116 9.33 16.50 -0.11
C GLY A 116 9.30 17.96 0.36
N VAL A 117 9.02 18.91 -0.55
CA VAL A 117 8.92 20.34 -0.23
C VAL A 117 7.47 20.83 -0.08
N GLY A 118 6.47 19.98 -0.34
CA GLY A 118 5.06 20.34 -0.30
C GLY A 118 4.61 20.86 1.07
N GLN A 119 3.82 21.93 1.06
CA GLN A 119 3.31 22.59 2.27
C GLN A 119 1.77 22.51 2.39
N ASP A 120 1.10 22.04 1.35
CA ASP A 120 -0.35 21.89 1.30
C ASP A 120 -0.78 20.60 0.58
N ILE A 121 -2.03 20.19 0.77
CA ILE A 121 -2.60 18.98 0.16
C ILE A 121 -2.57 19.01 -1.37
N PRO A 122 -2.93 20.12 -2.07
CA PRO A 122 -2.86 20.19 -3.52
C PRO A 122 -1.45 19.91 -4.06
N THR A 123 -0.41 20.53 -3.50
CA THR A 123 1.00 20.32 -3.92
C THR A 123 1.42 18.86 -3.72
N VAL A 124 1.09 18.27 -2.56
CA VAL A 124 1.39 16.87 -2.28
C VAL A 124 0.58 15.94 -3.21
N ALA A 125 -0.67 16.30 -3.57
CA ALA A 125 -1.46 15.54 -4.54
C ALA A 125 -0.86 15.60 -5.95
N VAL A 126 -0.37 16.75 -6.40
CA VAL A 126 0.37 16.88 -7.69
C VAL A 126 1.61 15.99 -7.69
N ALA A 127 2.37 15.97 -6.59
CA ALA A 127 3.50 15.05 -6.43
C ALA A 127 3.07 13.59 -6.58
N ARG A 128 1.95 13.20 -5.98
CA ARG A 128 1.38 11.84 -6.10
C ARG A 128 0.94 11.50 -7.52
N VAL A 129 0.39 12.46 -8.26
CA VAL A 129 0.05 12.29 -9.70
C VAL A 129 1.33 12.02 -10.51
N LEU A 130 2.38 12.83 -10.33
CA LEU A 130 3.66 12.66 -11.04
C LEU A 130 4.31 11.31 -10.71
N ILE A 131 4.33 10.91 -9.45
CA ILE A 131 4.81 9.60 -9.01
C ILE A 131 3.95 8.49 -9.64
N GLY A 132 2.63 8.64 -9.66
CA GLY A 132 1.71 7.67 -10.27
C GLY A 132 1.98 7.48 -11.77
N ILE A 133 2.11 8.58 -12.53
CA ILE A 133 2.45 8.52 -13.95
C ILE A 133 3.81 7.86 -14.15
N GLY A 134 4.82 8.30 -13.42
CA GLY A 134 6.20 7.85 -13.59
C GLY A 134 6.39 6.37 -13.23
N THR A 135 5.85 5.91 -12.10
CA THR A 135 5.96 4.52 -11.66
C THR A 135 5.21 3.55 -12.56
N SER A 136 4.19 4.03 -13.26
CA SER A 136 3.36 3.23 -14.18
C SER A 136 4.13 2.75 -15.42
N ALA A 137 5.20 3.42 -15.79
CA ALA A 137 6.06 2.99 -16.89
C ALA A 137 6.89 1.73 -16.55
N GLY A 138 7.18 1.48 -15.26
CA GLY A 138 8.12 0.45 -14.82
C GLY A 138 7.80 -0.95 -15.31
N TYR A 139 6.60 -1.45 -15.01
CA TYR A 139 6.22 -2.83 -15.32
C TYR A 139 6.02 -3.11 -16.82
N PRO A 140 5.23 -2.33 -17.59
CA PRO A 140 5.01 -2.63 -19.01
C PRO A 140 6.29 -2.53 -19.85
N THR A 141 7.14 -1.55 -19.55
CA THR A 141 8.43 -1.42 -20.25
C THR A 141 9.40 -2.54 -19.89
N ALA A 142 9.45 -2.96 -18.61
CA ALA A 142 10.25 -4.10 -18.17
C ALA A 142 9.83 -5.39 -18.91
N MET A 143 8.53 -5.65 -19.02
CA MET A 143 7.99 -6.81 -19.76
C MET A 143 8.39 -6.78 -21.22
N MET A 144 8.32 -5.62 -21.88
CA MET A 144 8.74 -5.48 -23.29
C MET A 144 10.24 -5.70 -23.46
N ILE A 145 11.07 -5.16 -22.57
CA ILE A 145 12.53 -5.32 -22.61
C ILE A 145 12.92 -6.79 -22.41
N ILE A 146 12.29 -7.46 -21.45
CA ILE A 146 12.49 -8.89 -21.16
C ILE A 146 12.07 -9.73 -22.39
N ARG A 147 10.90 -9.46 -22.98
CA ARG A 147 10.41 -10.18 -24.15
C ARG A 147 11.33 -10.00 -25.36
N ARG A 148 11.76 -8.75 -25.65
CA ARG A 148 12.76 -8.49 -26.71
C ARG A 148 14.05 -9.27 -26.49
N ARG A 149 14.54 -9.33 -25.24
CA ARG A 149 15.75 -10.08 -24.92
C ARG A 149 15.57 -11.59 -25.10
N ALA A 150 14.39 -12.12 -24.75
CA ALA A 150 14.04 -13.53 -24.99
C ALA A 150 14.07 -13.87 -26.48
N THR A 151 13.42 -13.05 -27.30
CA THR A 151 13.41 -13.24 -28.77
C THR A 151 14.82 -13.20 -29.36
N LEU A 152 15.67 -12.24 -28.92
CA LEU A 152 17.07 -12.15 -29.36
C LEU A 152 17.93 -13.35 -28.88
N ALA A 153 17.56 -13.99 -27.78
CA ALA A 153 18.20 -15.21 -27.29
C ALA A 153 17.62 -16.50 -27.92
N GLY A 154 16.73 -16.39 -28.93
CA GLY A 154 16.10 -17.54 -29.60
C GLY A 154 15.04 -18.26 -28.74
N LEU A 155 14.58 -17.64 -27.66
CA LEU A 155 13.55 -18.21 -26.78
C LEU A 155 12.16 -17.81 -27.27
N SER A 156 11.22 -18.75 -27.32
CA SER A 156 9.82 -18.50 -27.65
C SER A 156 9.09 -17.70 -26.56
N GLU A 157 9.49 -17.89 -25.30
CA GLU A 157 8.93 -17.22 -24.14
C GLU A 157 10.03 -16.78 -23.17
N PRO A 158 9.82 -15.69 -22.41
CA PRO A 158 10.71 -15.28 -21.34
C PRO A 158 10.84 -16.37 -20.26
N PRO A 159 12.04 -16.52 -19.61
CA PRO A 159 12.20 -17.48 -18.54
C PRO A 159 11.22 -17.23 -17.38
N GLY A 160 10.52 -18.27 -16.95
CA GLY A 160 9.53 -18.20 -15.85
C GLY A 160 10.10 -17.64 -14.54
N GLY A 161 11.40 -17.88 -14.26
CA GLY A 161 12.09 -17.31 -13.10
C GLY A 161 12.19 -15.79 -13.12
N VAL A 162 12.35 -15.17 -14.30
CA VAL A 162 12.42 -13.70 -14.44
C VAL A 162 11.02 -13.08 -14.23
N LEU A 163 10.00 -13.68 -14.85
CA LEU A 163 8.61 -13.23 -14.69
C LEU A 163 8.09 -13.44 -13.27
N GLY A 164 8.40 -14.59 -12.68
CA GLY A 164 8.13 -14.88 -11.27
C GLY A 164 8.82 -13.90 -10.34
N GLY A 165 10.09 -13.55 -10.61
CA GLY A 165 10.84 -12.54 -9.88
C GLY A 165 10.15 -11.18 -9.87
N LEU A 166 9.62 -10.70 -11.02
CA LEU A 166 8.86 -9.45 -11.10
C LEU A 166 7.59 -9.48 -10.22
N SER A 167 6.85 -10.59 -10.26
CA SER A 167 5.61 -10.75 -9.49
C SER A 167 5.88 -10.81 -7.99
N ILE A 168 6.90 -11.58 -7.58
CA ILE A 168 7.30 -11.70 -6.17
C ILE A 168 7.81 -10.36 -5.65
N ALA A 169 8.68 -9.67 -6.41
CA ALA A 169 9.19 -8.36 -6.03
C ALA A 169 8.04 -7.36 -5.78
N GLY A 170 7.02 -7.32 -6.64
CA GLY A 170 5.83 -6.50 -6.44
C GLY A 170 5.07 -6.83 -5.16
N THR A 171 4.81 -8.12 -4.91
CA THR A 171 4.07 -8.58 -3.72
C THR A 171 4.83 -8.31 -2.42
N VAL A 172 6.14 -8.62 -2.39
CA VAL A 172 7.00 -8.34 -1.24
C VAL A 172 7.05 -6.85 -0.93
N THR A 173 7.11 -6.01 -1.96
CA THR A 173 7.18 -4.56 -1.81
C THR A 173 5.90 -3.96 -1.20
N ILE A 174 4.72 -4.45 -1.58
CA ILE A 174 3.44 -4.04 -0.96
C ILE A 174 3.47 -4.32 0.55
N ALA A 175 4.05 -5.42 0.92
CA ALA A 175 4.11 -5.92 2.27
C ALA A 175 5.10 -5.19 3.17
N VAL A 176 6.29 -4.92 2.64
CA VAL A 176 7.40 -4.27 3.36
C VAL A 176 7.22 -2.75 3.38
N GLY A 177 6.36 -2.22 2.51
CA GLY A 177 6.09 -0.78 2.41
C GLY A 177 5.66 -0.12 3.73
N PRO A 178 4.59 -0.56 4.40
CA PRO A 178 4.15 0.07 5.63
C PRO A 178 5.20 0.05 6.77
N PRO A 179 5.93 -1.05 7.04
CA PRO A 179 7.04 -1.05 7.99
C PRO A 179 8.14 -0.03 7.66
N ILE A 180 8.58 0.01 6.39
CA ILE A 180 9.60 0.99 5.96
C ILE A 180 9.02 2.41 6.06
N GLY A 181 7.78 2.62 5.62
CA GLY A 181 7.09 3.91 5.74
C GLY A 181 7.00 4.38 7.18
N GLY A 182 6.61 3.49 8.09
CA GLY A 182 6.53 3.77 9.52
C GLY A 182 7.88 4.15 10.14
N LEU A 183 8.97 3.46 9.75
CA LEU A 183 10.33 3.82 10.18
C LEU A 183 10.74 5.20 9.65
N LEU A 184 10.54 5.46 8.35
CA LEU A 184 10.86 6.74 7.73
C LEU A 184 10.09 7.89 8.39
N VAL A 185 8.79 7.72 8.61
CA VAL A 185 7.95 8.75 9.24
C VAL A 185 8.36 9.00 10.68
N ASN A 186 8.64 7.94 11.44
CA ASN A 186 8.98 8.05 12.86
C ASN A 186 10.34 8.75 13.09
N PHE A 187 11.36 8.48 12.24
CA PHE A 187 12.71 9.04 12.43
C PHE A 187 12.98 10.31 11.64
N LEU A 188 12.39 10.45 10.45
CA LEU A 188 12.70 11.52 9.49
C LEU A 188 11.47 12.37 9.12
N GLY A 189 10.31 12.06 9.69
CA GLY A 189 9.05 12.74 9.40
C GLY A 189 8.41 12.31 8.07
N TRP A 190 7.14 12.67 7.85
CA TRP A 190 6.33 12.21 6.71
C TRP A 190 6.91 12.60 5.33
N ARG A 191 7.66 13.70 5.23
CA ARG A 191 8.31 14.14 3.98
C ARG A 191 9.31 13.12 3.45
N SER A 192 9.90 12.32 4.32
CA SER A 192 10.85 11.27 3.95
C SER A 192 10.23 10.18 3.07
N THR A 193 8.91 9.95 3.15
CA THR A 193 8.20 9.01 2.28
C THR A 193 8.19 9.44 0.80
N PHE A 194 8.37 10.73 0.53
CA PHE A 194 8.56 11.29 -0.81
C PHE A 194 10.04 11.37 -1.17
N LEU A 195 10.88 11.88 -0.26
CA LEU A 195 12.32 12.08 -0.49
C LEU A 195 13.08 10.76 -0.70
N VAL A 196 12.61 9.64 -0.16
CA VAL A 196 13.19 8.30 -0.38
C VAL A 196 13.18 7.89 -1.86
N ASN A 197 12.27 8.48 -2.66
CA ASN A 197 12.28 8.25 -4.11
C ASN A 197 13.55 8.82 -4.78
N ILE A 198 14.17 9.86 -4.23
CA ILE A 198 15.35 10.49 -4.83
C ILE A 198 16.52 9.48 -4.96
N PRO A 199 17.05 8.88 -3.89
CA PRO A 199 18.13 7.91 -4.01
C PRO A 199 17.71 6.67 -4.82
N ILE A 200 16.48 6.17 -4.67
CA ILE A 200 16.01 5.00 -5.40
C ILE A 200 15.96 5.28 -6.91
N THR A 201 15.42 6.43 -7.32
CA THR A 201 15.31 6.79 -8.74
C THR A 201 16.66 7.14 -9.35
N VAL A 202 17.56 7.78 -8.63
CA VAL A 202 18.94 8.03 -9.10
C VAL A 202 19.63 6.70 -9.38
N ILE A 203 19.57 5.75 -8.45
CA ILE A 203 20.14 4.40 -8.64
C ILE A 203 19.46 3.71 -9.84
N ALA A 204 18.13 3.73 -9.92
CA ALA A 204 17.38 3.13 -11.03
C ALA A 204 17.75 3.74 -12.40
N LEU A 205 17.94 5.07 -12.47
CA LEU A 205 18.40 5.77 -13.69
C LEU A 205 19.80 5.35 -14.10
N LEU A 206 20.74 5.32 -13.14
CA LEU A 206 22.11 4.91 -13.39
C LEU A 206 22.18 3.47 -13.88
N LEU A 207 21.54 2.54 -13.17
CA LEU A 207 21.51 1.12 -13.56
C LEU A 207 20.82 0.91 -14.91
N THR A 208 19.71 1.62 -15.18
CA THR A 208 19.01 1.54 -16.46
C THR A 208 19.87 2.07 -17.61
N LYS A 209 20.58 3.18 -17.40
CA LYS A 209 21.49 3.74 -18.40
C LYS A 209 22.70 2.86 -18.67
N MET A 210 23.22 2.17 -17.66
CA MET A 210 24.43 1.32 -17.77
C MET A 210 24.12 -0.08 -18.31
N TRP A 211 23.01 -0.70 -17.88
CA TRP A 211 22.81 -2.13 -18.06
C TRP A 211 21.64 -2.51 -18.99
N VAL A 212 20.71 -1.60 -19.25
CA VAL A 212 19.62 -1.87 -20.19
C VAL A 212 20.05 -1.45 -21.61
N PRO A 213 19.91 -2.32 -22.62
CA PRO A 213 20.26 -2.00 -24.01
C PRO A 213 19.54 -0.75 -24.52
N LYS A 214 20.22 0.01 -25.37
CA LYS A 214 19.64 1.21 -26.02
C LYS A 214 18.50 0.81 -26.97
N ASP A 215 17.48 1.65 -27.02
CA ASP A 215 16.42 1.50 -28.02
C ASP A 215 16.94 1.81 -29.42
N ALA A 216 16.29 1.26 -30.46
CA ALA A 216 16.52 1.60 -31.83
C ALA A 216 16.37 3.13 -32.06
N PRO A 217 17.00 3.69 -33.11
CA PRO A 217 16.81 5.09 -33.50
C PRO A 217 15.32 5.43 -33.63
N LEU A 218 14.95 6.64 -33.19
CA LEU A 218 13.57 7.08 -33.24
C LEU A 218 13.12 7.26 -34.68
N GLN A 219 12.14 6.50 -35.10
CA GLN A 219 11.49 6.74 -36.39
C GLN A 219 10.58 7.96 -36.26
N ARG A 220 10.77 8.98 -37.07
CA ARG A 220 9.88 10.15 -37.11
C ARG A 220 8.51 9.69 -37.66
N ARG A 221 7.54 9.60 -36.77
CA ARG A 221 6.14 9.35 -37.11
C ARG A 221 5.33 10.60 -36.86
N PRO A 222 4.32 10.88 -37.69
CA PRO A 222 3.44 12.03 -37.44
C PRO A 222 2.70 11.85 -36.08
N LEU A 223 2.56 12.95 -35.33
CA LEU A 223 1.90 12.96 -34.03
C LEU A 223 0.47 12.39 -34.07
N SER A 224 -0.23 12.61 -35.22
CA SER A 224 -1.58 12.07 -35.44
C SER A 224 -1.62 10.54 -35.47
N GLU A 225 -0.60 9.88 -36.04
CA GLU A 225 -0.49 8.42 -36.04
C GLU A 225 -0.23 7.89 -34.62
N ILE A 226 0.64 8.56 -33.86
CA ILE A 226 0.94 8.21 -32.47
C ILE A 226 -0.32 8.38 -31.61
N ALA A 227 -1.02 9.51 -31.74
CA ALA A 227 -2.25 9.79 -31.01
C ALA A 227 -3.34 8.74 -31.28
N ARG A 228 -3.47 8.30 -32.53
CA ARG A 228 -4.43 7.25 -32.91
C ARG A 228 -4.04 5.87 -32.37
N ARG A 229 -2.75 5.54 -32.33
CA ARG A 229 -2.26 4.25 -31.76
C ARG A 229 -2.45 4.15 -30.26
N ILE A 230 -2.29 5.28 -29.54
CA ILE A 230 -2.50 5.37 -28.09
C ILE A 230 -4.00 5.39 -27.77
N ASP A 231 -4.82 5.81 -28.72
CA ASP A 231 -6.24 6.14 -28.53
C ASP A 231 -6.42 7.25 -27.48
N VAL A 232 -5.90 8.44 -27.81
CA VAL A 232 -5.96 9.60 -26.91
C VAL A 232 -7.40 9.93 -26.48
N ASN A 233 -8.38 9.77 -27.37
CA ASN A 233 -9.79 10.02 -27.02
C ASN A 233 -10.29 9.02 -25.99
N GLY A 234 -10.00 7.72 -26.13
CA GLY A 234 -10.30 6.70 -25.13
C GLY A 234 -9.62 7.00 -23.78
N VAL A 235 -8.33 7.40 -23.81
CA VAL A 235 -7.61 7.83 -22.60
C VAL A 235 -8.28 9.01 -21.91
N VAL A 236 -8.69 10.06 -22.65
CA VAL A 236 -9.34 11.26 -22.10
C VAL A 236 -10.73 10.91 -21.52
N LEU A 237 -11.53 10.12 -22.25
CA LEU A 237 -12.83 9.68 -21.78
C LEU A 237 -12.71 8.82 -20.52
N PHE A 238 -11.75 7.89 -20.47
CA PHE A 238 -11.48 7.08 -19.29
C PHE A 238 -11.03 7.94 -18.10
N ALA A 239 -10.06 8.84 -18.34
CA ALA A 239 -9.58 9.75 -17.31
C ALA A 239 -10.68 10.65 -16.76
N GLY A 240 -11.53 11.20 -17.64
CA GLY A 240 -12.69 11.99 -17.28
C GLY A 240 -13.72 11.20 -16.46
N THR A 241 -14.04 9.97 -16.89
CA THR A 241 -14.94 9.06 -16.17
C THR A 241 -14.45 8.78 -14.75
N MET A 242 -13.17 8.40 -14.63
CA MET A 242 -12.58 8.08 -13.33
C MET A 242 -12.47 9.31 -12.44
N SER A 243 -12.09 10.47 -12.99
CA SER A 243 -11.99 11.72 -12.22
C SER A 243 -13.35 12.21 -11.74
N ALA A 244 -14.36 12.21 -12.59
CA ALA A 244 -15.72 12.61 -12.22
C ALA A 244 -16.32 11.65 -11.18
N GLY A 245 -16.10 10.33 -11.34
CA GLY A 245 -16.49 9.32 -10.36
C GLY A 245 -15.80 9.51 -9.01
N LEU A 246 -14.51 9.84 -9.01
CA LEU A 246 -13.76 10.13 -7.78
C LEU A 246 -14.27 11.40 -7.09
N VAL A 247 -14.55 12.48 -7.84
CA VAL A 247 -15.14 13.72 -7.29
C VAL A 247 -16.48 13.42 -6.64
N PHE A 248 -17.34 12.62 -7.28
CA PHE A 248 -18.60 12.19 -6.68
C PHE A 248 -18.36 11.42 -5.38
N LEU A 249 -17.48 10.42 -5.38
CA LEU A 249 -17.20 9.61 -4.20
C LEU A 249 -16.65 10.44 -3.04
N LEU A 250 -15.70 11.34 -3.30
CA LEU A 250 -15.10 12.19 -2.27
C LEU A 250 -16.06 13.30 -1.77
N SER A 251 -17.16 13.58 -2.49
CA SER A 251 -18.17 14.54 -2.05
C SER A 251 -19.18 13.97 -1.06
N LEU A 252 -19.20 12.66 -0.84
CA LEU A 252 -20.09 12.02 0.14
C LEU A 252 -19.74 12.46 1.59
N PRO A 253 -20.70 12.65 2.48
CA PRO A 253 -22.14 12.34 2.39
C PRO A 253 -23.01 13.43 1.73
N LYS A 254 -22.44 14.53 1.23
CA LYS A 254 -23.15 15.59 0.48
C LYS A 254 -22.88 15.41 -1.02
N PRO A 255 -23.63 14.52 -1.72
CA PRO A 255 -23.28 14.08 -3.06
C PRO A 255 -23.40 15.20 -4.10
N HIS A 256 -22.37 15.40 -4.90
CA HIS A 256 -22.40 16.22 -6.10
C HIS A 256 -23.01 15.42 -7.27
N TRP A 257 -24.33 15.42 -7.40
CA TRP A 257 -25.07 14.67 -8.44
C TRP A 257 -24.63 15.01 -9.86
N ILE A 258 -24.17 16.25 -10.09
CA ILE A 258 -23.61 16.67 -11.38
C ILE A 258 -22.37 15.85 -11.71
N ALA A 259 -21.49 15.61 -10.74
CA ALA A 259 -20.30 14.80 -10.96
C ALA A 259 -20.64 13.36 -11.31
N LEU A 260 -21.67 12.78 -10.68
CA LEU A 260 -22.17 11.45 -11.04
C LEU A 260 -22.75 11.43 -12.47
N ALA A 261 -23.59 12.41 -12.83
CA ALA A 261 -24.16 12.51 -14.16
C ALA A 261 -23.07 12.64 -15.25
N VAL A 262 -22.03 13.45 -14.99
CA VAL A 262 -20.88 13.59 -15.87
C VAL A 262 -20.09 12.26 -15.97
N ALA A 263 -19.87 11.59 -14.83
CA ALA A 263 -19.17 10.29 -14.82
C ALA A 263 -19.94 9.24 -15.66
N VAL A 264 -21.27 9.16 -15.50
CA VAL A 264 -22.12 8.25 -16.27
C VAL A 264 -22.10 8.61 -17.76
N ALA A 265 -22.24 9.89 -18.11
CA ALA A 265 -22.23 10.34 -19.49
C ALA A 265 -20.88 10.03 -20.18
N LEU A 266 -19.75 10.30 -19.49
CA LEU A 266 -18.41 9.99 -20.00
C LEU A 266 -18.18 8.47 -20.09
N CYS A 267 -18.72 7.68 -19.16
CA CYS A 267 -18.64 6.22 -19.20
C CYS A 267 -19.40 5.66 -20.42
N VAL A 268 -20.60 6.15 -20.69
CA VAL A 268 -21.36 5.77 -21.89
C VAL A 268 -20.61 6.19 -23.16
N ALA A 269 -20.10 7.41 -23.20
CA ALA A 269 -19.30 7.90 -24.34
C ALA A 269 -18.03 7.04 -24.54
N LEU A 270 -17.34 6.65 -23.45
CA LEU A 270 -16.21 5.74 -23.48
C LEU A 270 -16.57 4.39 -24.07
N ILE A 271 -17.64 3.75 -23.60
CA ILE A 271 -18.09 2.45 -24.09
C ILE A 271 -18.40 2.52 -25.60
N VAL A 272 -19.16 3.54 -26.03
CA VAL A 272 -19.51 3.73 -27.45
C VAL A 272 -18.27 3.97 -28.31
N TRP A 273 -17.31 4.77 -27.81
CA TRP A 273 -16.04 5.05 -28.50
C TRP A 273 -15.20 3.79 -28.66
N GLU A 274 -14.97 3.06 -27.57
CA GLU A 274 -14.13 1.85 -27.53
C GLU A 274 -14.71 0.71 -28.37
N LEU A 275 -16.04 0.60 -28.46
CA LEU A 275 -16.69 -0.38 -29.33
C LEU A 275 -16.55 -0.04 -30.83
N ARG A 276 -16.27 1.23 -31.18
CA ARG A 276 -16.11 1.68 -32.58
C ARG A 276 -14.65 1.76 -33.01
N THR A 277 -13.73 1.92 -32.06
CA THR A 277 -12.31 2.12 -32.36
C THR A 277 -11.61 0.80 -32.71
N ALA A 278 -10.72 0.83 -33.73
CA ALA A 278 -9.98 -0.36 -34.16
C ALA A 278 -8.84 -0.74 -33.19
N MET A 279 -8.24 0.23 -32.50
CA MET A 279 -7.19 0.04 -31.50
C MET A 279 -7.63 0.69 -30.17
N PRO A 280 -8.60 0.09 -29.46
CA PRO A 280 -9.20 0.68 -28.26
C PRO A 280 -8.18 0.82 -27.14
N PHE A 281 -8.38 1.83 -26.26
CA PHE A 281 -7.61 1.98 -25.01
C PHE A 281 -7.94 0.85 -24.03
N ILE A 282 -9.24 0.55 -23.89
CA ILE A 282 -9.76 -0.59 -23.13
C ILE A 282 -10.58 -1.45 -24.09
N ASP A 283 -10.22 -2.71 -24.27
CA ASP A 283 -10.95 -3.62 -25.17
C ASP A 283 -12.28 -4.06 -24.53
N MET A 284 -13.32 -3.24 -24.74
CA MET A 284 -14.68 -3.52 -24.25
C MET A 284 -15.29 -4.77 -24.91
N ARG A 285 -14.87 -5.10 -26.14
CA ARG A 285 -15.35 -6.32 -26.81
C ARG A 285 -14.84 -7.55 -26.08
N MET A 286 -13.56 -7.56 -25.67
CA MET A 286 -12.98 -8.65 -24.89
C MET A 286 -13.69 -8.83 -23.54
N LEU A 287 -14.10 -7.74 -22.88
CA LEU A 287 -14.87 -7.80 -21.63
C LEU A 287 -16.24 -8.45 -21.82
N ILE A 288 -16.95 -8.13 -22.89
CA ILE A 288 -18.30 -8.63 -23.17
C ILE A 288 -18.26 -10.08 -23.64
N THR A 289 -17.30 -10.43 -24.52
CA THR A 289 -17.23 -11.76 -25.15
C THR A 289 -16.58 -12.82 -24.27
N ASN A 290 -15.78 -12.42 -23.27
CA ASN A 290 -15.09 -13.34 -22.37
C ASN A 290 -15.49 -13.13 -20.88
N PRO A 291 -16.65 -13.65 -20.47
CA PRO A 291 -17.13 -13.47 -19.09
C PRO A 291 -16.25 -14.15 -18.03
N ALA A 292 -15.46 -15.15 -18.38
CA ALA A 292 -14.50 -15.79 -17.48
C ALA A 292 -13.38 -14.82 -17.09
N LEU A 293 -12.82 -14.15 -18.09
CA LEU A 293 -11.79 -13.13 -17.90
C LEU A 293 -12.33 -11.92 -17.13
N THR A 294 -13.56 -11.48 -17.44
CA THR A 294 -14.23 -10.37 -16.73
C THR A 294 -14.44 -10.69 -15.24
N ARG A 295 -14.84 -11.94 -14.90
CA ARG A 295 -14.91 -12.37 -13.48
C ARG A 295 -13.54 -12.33 -12.80
N THR A 296 -12.47 -12.69 -13.51
CA THR A 296 -11.10 -12.60 -12.99
C THR A 296 -10.69 -11.15 -12.72
N TYR A 297 -11.08 -10.19 -13.58
CA TYR A 297 -10.85 -8.77 -13.35
C TYR A 297 -11.62 -8.23 -12.15
N LEU A 298 -12.91 -8.53 -12.04
CA LEU A 298 -13.74 -8.11 -10.90
C LEU A 298 -13.24 -8.71 -9.60
N ARG A 299 -12.89 -10.01 -9.59
CA ARG A 299 -12.30 -10.67 -8.41
C ARG A 299 -11.01 -9.99 -7.99
N GLY A 300 -10.11 -9.69 -8.94
CA GLY A 300 -8.87 -8.97 -8.67
C GLY A 300 -9.12 -7.57 -8.09
N ALA A 301 -10.05 -6.82 -8.69
CA ALA A 301 -10.44 -5.48 -8.24
C ALA A 301 -10.99 -5.48 -6.81
N PHE A 302 -11.95 -6.37 -6.50
CA PHE A 302 -12.54 -6.47 -5.17
C PHE A 302 -11.57 -7.01 -4.12
N THR A 303 -10.64 -7.89 -4.50
CA THR A 303 -9.57 -8.34 -3.59
C THR A 303 -8.63 -7.19 -3.25
N LEU A 304 -8.18 -6.41 -4.24
CA LEU A 304 -7.31 -5.25 -4.01
C LEU A 304 -8.02 -4.14 -3.25
N LEU A 305 -9.31 -3.87 -3.57
CA LEU A 305 -10.16 -2.99 -2.77
C LEU A 305 -10.10 -3.39 -1.29
N SER A 306 -10.36 -4.66 -0.99
CA SER A 306 -10.41 -5.14 0.39
C SER A 306 -9.05 -5.08 1.08
N CYS A 307 -7.99 -5.55 0.43
CA CYS A 307 -6.64 -5.52 1.00
C CYS A 307 -6.17 -4.08 1.29
N TYR A 308 -6.36 -3.15 0.35
CA TYR A 308 -5.94 -1.77 0.53
C TYR A 308 -6.84 -1.00 1.51
N THR A 309 -8.14 -1.31 1.59
CA THR A 309 -9.02 -0.73 2.61
C THR A 309 -8.53 -1.10 4.02
N VAL A 310 -8.06 -2.33 4.22
CA VAL A 310 -7.46 -2.70 5.50
C VAL A 310 -6.10 -2.02 5.69
N VAL A 311 -5.22 -2.03 4.68
CA VAL A 311 -3.92 -1.37 4.79
C VAL A 311 -4.06 0.10 5.18
N TYR A 312 -4.95 0.84 4.53
CA TYR A 312 -5.13 2.28 4.82
C TYR A 312 -6.01 2.50 6.06
N GLY A 313 -7.14 1.81 6.17
CA GLY A 313 -8.11 2.03 7.25
C GLY A 313 -7.59 1.54 8.60
N LEU A 314 -6.99 0.34 8.64
CA LEU A 314 -6.41 -0.18 9.88
C LEU A 314 -5.21 0.66 10.33
N THR A 315 -4.33 1.10 9.41
CA THR A 315 -3.19 1.97 9.75
C THR A 315 -3.68 3.29 10.34
N GLN A 316 -4.64 3.97 9.69
CA GLN A 316 -5.21 5.23 10.18
C GLN A 316 -5.86 5.05 11.57
N TRP A 317 -6.57 3.95 11.78
CA TRP A 317 -7.19 3.66 13.07
C TRP A 317 -6.15 3.35 14.15
N LEU A 318 -5.09 2.59 13.83
CA LEU A 318 -4.00 2.31 14.77
C LEU A 318 -3.26 3.59 15.20
N GLU A 319 -3.08 4.54 14.27
CA GLU A 319 -2.39 5.79 14.54
C GLU A 319 -3.30 6.82 15.21
N ALA A 320 -4.49 7.09 14.67
CA ALA A 320 -5.34 8.19 15.10
C ALA A 320 -6.28 7.83 16.26
N ALA A 321 -6.86 6.62 16.30
CA ALA A 321 -7.77 6.21 17.36
C ALA A 321 -7.03 5.55 18.53
N ARG A 322 -6.00 4.75 18.24
CA ARG A 322 -5.25 4.00 19.23
C ARG A 322 -3.95 4.68 19.69
N GLY A 323 -3.56 5.78 19.03
CA GLY A 323 -2.36 6.56 19.38
C GLY A 323 -1.03 5.84 19.14
N LEU A 324 -0.99 4.81 18.29
CA LEU A 324 0.26 4.13 17.97
C LEU A 324 1.14 5.00 17.07
N SER A 325 2.46 4.96 17.30
CA SER A 325 3.38 5.61 16.38
C SER A 325 3.32 4.97 14.98
N PRO A 326 3.61 5.71 13.90
CA PRO A 326 3.64 5.19 12.53
C PRO A 326 4.51 3.95 12.36
N GLN A 327 5.64 3.89 13.08
CA GLN A 327 6.51 2.73 13.12
C GLN A 327 5.78 1.49 13.67
N LYS A 328 5.09 1.62 14.80
CA LYS A 328 4.36 0.53 15.44
C LYS A 328 3.20 0.07 14.56
N ALA A 329 2.43 1.00 13.99
CA ALA A 329 1.35 0.71 13.06
C ALA A 329 1.85 -0.07 11.83
N GLY A 330 2.98 0.35 11.25
CA GLY A 330 3.62 -0.35 10.13
C GLY A 330 4.07 -1.77 10.50
N LEU A 331 4.64 -1.97 11.70
CA LEU A 331 5.08 -3.29 12.17
C LEU A 331 3.91 -4.28 12.36
N VAL A 332 2.74 -3.80 12.76
CA VAL A 332 1.52 -4.64 12.85
C VAL A 332 1.13 -5.21 11.48
N LEU A 333 1.41 -4.50 10.39
CA LEU A 333 1.12 -4.98 9.02
C LEU A 333 2.22 -5.89 8.43
N LEU A 334 3.40 -5.94 9.03
CA LEU A 334 4.53 -6.74 8.52
C LEU A 334 4.18 -8.23 8.33
N PRO A 335 3.45 -8.92 9.26
CA PRO A 335 3.07 -10.31 9.10
C PRO A 335 2.26 -10.60 7.84
N MET A 336 1.39 -9.66 7.43
CA MET A 336 0.63 -9.78 6.18
C MET A 336 1.55 -10.03 4.98
N GLY A 337 2.64 -9.30 4.94
CA GLY A 337 3.57 -9.39 3.85
C GLY A 337 4.45 -10.63 3.84
N ILE A 338 4.93 -11.02 5.00
CA ILE A 338 5.74 -12.21 5.15
C ILE A 338 4.91 -13.44 4.72
N VAL A 339 3.67 -13.55 5.19
CA VAL A 339 2.78 -14.64 4.83
C VAL A 339 2.44 -14.61 3.33
N ALA A 340 2.16 -13.42 2.77
CA ALA A 340 1.89 -13.29 1.34
C ALA A 340 3.07 -13.79 0.49
N ALA A 341 4.30 -13.45 0.84
CA ALA A 341 5.50 -13.91 0.15
C ALA A 341 5.69 -15.43 0.26
N ILE A 342 5.53 -16.00 1.46
CA ILE A 342 5.67 -17.44 1.70
C ILE A 342 4.63 -18.24 0.93
N VAL A 343 3.35 -17.82 1.00
CA VAL A 343 2.23 -18.56 0.40
C VAL A 343 2.24 -18.47 -1.13
N SER A 344 2.70 -17.35 -1.71
CA SER A 344 2.75 -17.17 -3.16
C SER A 344 3.73 -18.12 -3.87
N GLN A 345 4.83 -18.51 -3.24
CA GLN A 345 5.88 -19.35 -3.81
C GLN A 345 5.38 -20.73 -4.30
N PRO A 346 4.75 -21.57 -3.46
CA PRO A 346 4.30 -22.89 -3.88
C PRO A 346 3.15 -22.83 -4.91
N ILE A 347 2.38 -21.74 -4.92
CA ILE A 347 1.30 -21.52 -5.87
C ILE A 347 1.87 -21.23 -7.26
N ALA A 348 2.86 -20.33 -7.33
CA ALA A 348 3.58 -20.00 -8.57
C ALA A 348 4.29 -21.25 -9.13
N ALA A 349 5.00 -22.00 -8.29
CA ALA A 349 5.77 -23.17 -8.71
C ALA A 349 4.90 -24.31 -9.27
N ARG A 350 3.61 -24.38 -8.89
CA ARG A 350 2.69 -25.47 -9.27
C ARG A 350 1.57 -25.03 -10.20
N ASN A 351 1.53 -23.76 -10.61
CA ASN A 351 0.47 -23.16 -11.43
C ASN A 351 -0.95 -23.46 -10.89
N LEU A 352 -1.11 -23.40 -9.56
CA LEU A 352 -2.40 -23.67 -8.92
C LEU A 352 -3.32 -22.46 -9.08
N VAL A 353 -4.57 -22.70 -9.47
CA VAL A 353 -5.54 -21.62 -9.72
C VAL A 353 -6.71 -21.67 -8.73
N ARG A 354 -7.58 -22.67 -8.85
CA ARG A 354 -8.87 -22.68 -8.13
C ARG A 354 -8.72 -22.81 -6.61
N GLY A 355 -7.91 -23.76 -6.14
CA GLY A 355 -7.72 -24.01 -4.69
C GLY A 355 -7.24 -22.77 -3.96
N PRO A 356 -6.12 -22.11 -4.39
CA PRO A 356 -5.63 -20.89 -3.79
C PRO A 356 -6.63 -19.74 -3.82
N LEU A 357 -7.42 -19.58 -4.91
CA LEU A 357 -8.45 -18.53 -4.99
C LEU A 357 -9.57 -18.73 -3.96
N VAL A 358 -10.01 -19.97 -3.75
CA VAL A 358 -11.03 -20.28 -2.73
C VAL A 358 -10.48 -20.06 -1.33
N VAL A 359 -9.24 -20.50 -1.05
CA VAL A 359 -8.59 -20.29 0.25
C VAL A 359 -8.42 -18.79 0.53
N GLY A 360 -7.96 -18.01 -0.45
CA GLY A 360 -7.80 -16.56 -0.30
C GLY A 360 -9.13 -15.84 -0.08
N ALA A 361 -10.17 -16.21 -0.82
CA ALA A 361 -11.50 -15.64 -0.65
C ALA A 361 -12.11 -15.98 0.72
N ALA A 362 -11.98 -17.23 1.18
CA ALA A 362 -12.44 -17.65 2.50
C ALA A 362 -11.67 -16.94 3.62
N SER A 363 -10.35 -16.80 3.48
CA SER A 363 -9.50 -16.05 4.40
C SER A 363 -9.91 -14.57 4.49
N LEU A 364 -10.28 -13.95 3.35
CA LEU A 364 -10.77 -12.58 3.31
C LEU A 364 -12.12 -12.42 4.03
N VAL A 365 -13.06 -13.36 3.83
CA VAL A 365 -14.35 -13.38 4.55
C VAL A 365 -14.11 -13.45 6.05
N LEU A 366 -13.23 -14.36 6.49
CA LEU A 366 -12.92 -14.53 7.91
C LEU A 366 -12.26 -13.27 8.50
N ALA A 367 -11.29 -12.70 7.80
CA ALA A 367 -10.63 -11.47 8.24
C ALA A 367 -11.62 -10.31 8.37
N SER A 368 -12.49 -10.11 7.37
CA SER A 368 -13.45 -9.02 7.36
C SER A 368 -14.58 -9.20 8.37
N ALA A 369 -14.94 -10.44 8.72
CA ALA A 369 -15.93 -10.74 9.77
C ALA A 369 -15.41 -10.40 11.19
N VAL A 370 -14.11 -10.46 11.41
CA VAL A 370 -13.48 -10.18 12.71
C VAL A 370 -13.24 -8.66 12.93
N ILE A 371 -12.96 -7.90 11.88
CA ILE A 371 -12.67 -6.44 11.98
C ILE A 371 -13.76 -5.65 12.74
N PRO A 372 -15.08 -5.90 12.56
CA PRO A 372 -16.12 -5.20 13.33
C PRO A 372 -16.13 -5.46 14.84
N LEU A 373 -15.33 -6.40 15.33
CA LEU A 373 -15.20 -6.71 16.76
C LEU A 373 -14.02 -5.96 17.42
N PHE A 374 -13.24 -5.22 16.64
CA PHE A 374 -12.08 -4.49 17.14
C PHE A 374 -12.48 -3.21 17.84
N THR A 375 -11.84 -2.99 19.00
CA THR A 375 -11.92 -1.75 19.79
C THR A 375 -10.50 -1.26 20.07
N THR A 376 -10.36 -0.06 20.61
CA THR A 376 -9.07 0.48 21.05
C THR A 376 -8.39 -0.43 22.08
N GLU A 377 -9.15 -1.25 22.83
CA GLU A 377 -8.65 -2.22 23.82
C GLU A 377 -8.25 -3.58 23.20
N THR A 378 -8.53 -3.81 21.92
CA THR A 378 -8.25 -5.10 21.27
C THR A 378 -6.77 -5.45 21.36
N THR A 379 -6.46 -6.70 21.72
CA THR A 379 -5.08 -7.18 21.87
C THR A 379 -4.33 -7.14 20.53
N LEU A 380 -3.01 -6.89 20.59
CA LEU A 380 -2.15 -6.91 19.41
C LEU A 380 -2.17 -8.29 18.70
N VAL A 381 -2.37 -9.36 19.46
CA VAL A 381 -2.48 -10.72 18.91
C VAL A 381 -3.63 -10.83 17.92
N ALA A 382 -4.82 -10.31 18.28
CA ALA A 382 -5.99 -10.35 17.41
C ALA A 382 -5.77 -9.54 16.11
N LEU A 383 -5.12 -8.37 16.21
CA LEU A 383 -4.73 -7.56 15.05
C LEU A 383 -3.76 -8.31 14.13
N VAL A 384 -2.74 -8.95 14.71
CA VAL A 384 -1.78 -9.78 13.95
C VAL A 384 -2.49 -10.96 13.28
N CYS A 385 -3.41 -11.64 13.95
CA CYS A 385 -4.18 -12.73 13.34
C CYS A 385 -4.95 -12.28 12.09
N VAL A 386 -5.58 -11.11 12.11
CA VAL A 386 -6.25 -10.56 10.92
C VAL A 386 -5.26 -10.20 9.82
N THR A 387 -4.10 -9.62 10.15
CA THR A 387 -3.07 -9.33 9.13
C THR A 387 -2.48 -10.60 8.50
N LEU A 388 -2.38 -11.71 9.25
CA LEU A 388 -1.98 -13.01 8.72
C LEU A 388 -3.02 -13.57 7.73
N LEU A 389 -4.32 -13.49 8.06
CA LEU A 389 -5.40 -13.89 7.16
C LEU A 389 -5.37 -13.08 5.86
N LEU A 390 -5.14 -11.78 5.95
CA LEU A 390 -4.99 -10.91 4.79
C LEU A 390 -3.73 -11.23 3.98
N GLY A 391 -2.65 -11.66 4.64
CA GLY A 391 -1.45 -12.15 3.98
C GLY A 391 -1.72 -13.42 3.16
N ILE A 392 -2.50 -14.36 3.68
CA ILE A 392 -2.97 -15.53 2.92
C ILE A 392 -3.79 -15.07 1.71
N THR A 393 -4.73 -14.16 1.92
CA THR A 393 -5.55 -13.59 0.83
C THR A 393 -4.67 -12.98 -0.26
N LEU A 394 -3.77 -12.07 0.09
CA LEU A 394 -2.93 -11.36 -0.87
C LEU A 394 -2.01 -12.32 -1.63
N GLY A 395 -1.31 -13.22 -0.94
CA GLY A 395 -0.37 -14.15 -1.55
C GLY A 395 -1.03 -15.18 -2.47
N THR A 396 -2.19 -15.73 -2.06
CA THR A 396 -2.92 -16.72 -2.87
C THR A 396 -3.57 -16.09 -4.08
N THR A 397 -4.25 -14.94 -3.91
CA THR A 397 -5.06 -14.33 -4.97
C THR A 397 -4.21 -13.62 -6.02
N ALA A 398 -3.09 -12.98 -5.64
CA ALA A 398 -2.21 -12.30 -6.57
C ALA A 398 -1.68 -13.25 -7.64
N VAL A 399 -1.10 -14.38 -7.23
CA VAL A 399 -0.51 -15.37 -8.13
C VAL A 399 -1.57 -16.14 -8.90
N ALA A 400 -2.63 -16.59 -8.22
CA ALA A 400 -3.64 -17.42 -8.85
C ALA A 400 -4.54 -16.63 -9.83
N ASN A 401 -4.83 -15.34 -9.57
CA ASN A 401 -5.52 -14.51 -10.56
C ASN A 401 -4.64 -14.24 -11.79
N GLN A 402 -3.32 -14.06 -11.61
CA GLN A 402 -2.39 -13.93 -12.71
C GLN A 402 -2.36 -15.21 -13.56
N ALA A 403 -2.32 -16.39 -12.94
CA ALA A 403 -2.37 -17.66 -13.64
C ALA A 403 -3.72 -17.88 -14.35
N ALA A 404 -4.85 -17.52 -13.71
CA ALA A 404 -6.17 -17.57 -14.34
C ALA A 404 -6.25 -16.68 -15.58
N LEU A 405 -5.68 -15.48 -15.51
CA LEU A 405 -5.62 -14.54 -16.63
C LEU A 405 -4.89 -15.15 -17.83
N TYR A 406 -3.73 -15.76 -17.62
CA TYR A 406 -2.96 -16.38 -18.71
C TYR A 406 -3.70 -17.52 -19.41
N VAL A 407 -4.52 -18.28 -18.66
CA VAL A 407 -5.34 -19.38 -19.24
C VAL A 407 -6.59 -18.87 -19.96
N GLN A 408 -7.18 -17.78 -19.46
CA GLN A 408 -8.46 -17.25 -19.95
C GLN A 408 -8.30 -16.23 -21.07
N ALA A 409 -7.16 -15.53 -21.14
CA ALA A 409 -6.90 -14.53 -22.16
C ALA A 409 -6.45 -15.19 -23.48
N PRO A 410 -6.90 -14.69 -24.65
CA PRO A 410 -6.36 -15.11 -25.94
C PRO A 410 -4.85 -14.84 -26.01
N ALA A 411 -4.08 -15.77 -26.57
CA ALA A 411 -2.62 -15.70 -26.65
C ALA A 411 -2.12 -14.41 -27.31
N GLU A 412 -2.85 -13.92 -28.32
CA GLU A 412 -2.53 -12.70 -29.07
C GLU A 412 -2.74 -11.42 -28.24
N HIS A 413 -3.63 -11.46 -27.22
CA HIS A 413 -4.05 -10.31 -26.42
C HIS A 413 -3.63 -10.38 -24.94
N ILE A 414 -2.72 -11.28 -24.55
CA ILE A 414 -2.28 -11.44 -23.14
C ILE A 414 -1.74 -10.13 -22.57
N GLY A 415 -0.99 -9.34 -23.34
CA GLY A 415 -0.46 -8.04 -22.89
C GLY A 415 -1.57 -7.05 -22.55
N THR A 416 -2.58 -6.94 -23.43
CA THR A 416 -3.76 -6.08 -23.22
C THR A 416 -4.59 -6.57 -22.05
N ALA A 417 -4.80 -7.89 -21.93
CA ALA A 417 -5.53 -8.50 -20.82
C ALA A 417 -4.85 -8.25 -19.48
N ALA A 418 -3.51 -8.37 -19.42
CA ALA A 418 -2.74 -8.09 -18.20
C ALA A 418 -2.75 -6.60 -17.83
N GLY A 419 -2.71 -5.70 -18.82
CA GLY A 419 -2.87 -4.27 -18.60
C GLY A 419 -4.23 -3.93 -18.01
N LEU A 420 -5.29 -4.49 -18.58
CA LEU A 420 -6.66 -4.28 -18.13
C LEU A 420 -6.90 -4.85 -16.73
N PHE A 421 -6.36 -6.02 -16.41
CA PHE A 421 -6.40 -6.57 -15.05
C PHE A 421 -5.85 -5.61 -13.99
N ARG A 422 -4.72 -4.97 -14.30
CA ARG A 422 -4.12 -3.97 -13.39
C ARG A 422 -4.96 -2.70 -13.29
N THR A 423 -5.55 -2.24 -14.40
CA THR A 423 -6.46 -1.09 -14.40
C THR A 423 -7.65 -1.35 -13.49
N PHE A 424 -8.29 -2.52 -13.57
CA PHE A 424 -9.34 -2.93 -12.65
C PHE A 424 -8.86 -2.97 -11.19
N GLY A 425 -7.64 -3.43 -10.95
CA GLY A 425 -7.01 -3.39 -9.63
C GLY A 425 -6.87 -1.97 -9.08
N TYR A 426 -6.46 -1.00 -9.90
CA TYR A 426 -6.38 0.41 -9.49
C TYR A 426 -7.74 1.01 -9.21
N VAL A 427 -8.77 0.67 -10.00
CA VAL A 427 -10.16 1.09 -9.70
C VAL A 427 -10.61 0.57 -8.33
N GLY A 428 -10.31 -0.68 -8.00
CA GLY A 428 -10.54 -1.23 -6.66
C GLY A 428 -9.78 -0.46 -5.56
N SER A 429 -8.53 -0.09 -5.82
CA SER A 429 -7.71 0.67 -4.88
C SER A 429 -8.19 2.11 -4.70
N ILE A 430 -8.71 2.76 -5.76
CA ILE A 430 -9.38 4.08 -5.67
C ILE A 430 -10.63 3.96 -4.79
N ALA A 431 -11.46 2.95 -5.03
CA ALA A 431 -12.66 2.72 -4.21
C ALA A 431 -12.29 2.48 -2.73
N SER A 432 -11.17 1.80 -2.44
CA SER A 432 -10.70 1.58 -1.07
C SER A 432 -10.36 2.90 -0.35
N SER A 433 -9.66 3.80 -1.04
CA SER A 433 -9.31 5.11 -0.46
C SER A 433 -10.53 6.03 -0.30
N ALA A 434 -11.51 5.93 -1.21
CA ALA A 434 -12.78 6.64 -1.07
C ALA A 434 -13.58 6.14 0.14
N ILE A 435 -13.69 4.82 0.34
CA ILE A 435 -14.37 4.23 1.50
C ILE A 435 -13.74 4.73 2.80
N THR A 436 -12.42 4.65 2.94
CA THR A 436 -11.72 5.12 4.14
C THR A 436 -11.83 6.63 4.31
N GLY A 437 -11.74 7.40 3.21
CA GLY A 437 -11.88 8.85 3.23
C GLY A 437 -13.28 9.32 3.68
N ILE A 438 -14.34 8.64 3.25
CA ILE A 438 -15.72 8.94 3.65
C ILE A 438 -15.94 8.58 5.13
N ILE A 439 -15.56 7.37 5.53
CA ILE A 439 -15.81 6.88 6.89
C ILE A 439 -15.03 7.68 7.92
N PHE A 440 -13.78 8.04 7.60
CA PHE A 440 -12.91 8.80 8.49
C PHE A 440 -12.87 10.30 8.18
N SER A 441 -13.89 10.83 7.49
CA SER A 441 -13.95 12.23 7.05
C SER A 441 -13.87 13.25 8.20
N HIS A 442 -14.46 12.94 9.37
CA HIS A 442 -14.48 13.82 10.54
C HIS A 442 -13.51 13.33 11.62
N SER A 443 -13.61 12.06 11.99
CA SER A 443 -12.78 11.44 13.01
C SER A 443 -12.57 9.96 12.74
N VAL A 444 -11.45 9.43 13.21
CA VAL A 444 -11.15 8.00 13.14
C VAL A 444 -11.56 7.37 14.46
N THR A 445 -12.57 6.51 14.42
CA THR A 445 -13.18 5.88 15.60
C THR A 445 -13.35 4.38 15.43
N ASP A 446 -13.59 3.65 16.53
CA ASP A 446 -13.94 2.21 16.49
C ASP A 446 -15.20 1.96 15.63
N SER A 447 -16.23 2.82 15.78
CA SER A 447 -17.45 2.73 14.98
C SER A 447 -17.16 2.86 13.48
N GLY A 448 -16.24 3.75 13.09
CA GLY A 448 -15.77 3.86 11.71
C GLY A 448 -15.08 2.59 11.23
N LEU A 449 -14.18 2.00 12.05
CA LEU A 449 -13.54 0.73 11.72
C LEU A 449 -14.56 -0.41 11.57
N HIS A 450 -15.60 -0.45 12.42
CA HIS A 450 -16.70 -1.42 12.32
C HIS A 450 -17.47 -1.27 11.01
N GLN A 451 -17.70 -0.03 10.54
CA GLN A 451 -18.34 0.22 9.24
C GLN A 451 -17.47 -0.28 8.08
N VAL A 452 -16.15 0.02 8.13
CA VAL A 452 -15.17 -0.54 7.18
C VAL A 452 -15.27 -2.05 7.15
N GLY A 453 -15.23 -2.73 8.30
CA GLY A 453 -15.32 -4.19 8.39
C GLY A 453 -16.61 -4.76 7.79
N ARG A 454 -17.77 -4.11 8.04
CA ARG A 454 -19.06 -4.55 7.47
C ARG A 454 -19.10 -4.43 5.95
N ILE A 455 -18.59 -3.32 5.40
CA ILE A 455 -18.48 -3.15 3.94
C ILE A 455 -17.57 -4.23 3.35
N LEU A 456 -16.41 -4.45 3.97
CA LEU A 456 -15.46 -5.47 3.50
C LEU A 456 -16.02 -6.88 3.59
N PHE A 457 -16.83 -7.17 4.61
CA PHE A 457 -17.53 -8.46 4.72
C PHE A 457 -18.46 -8.68 3.51
N GLY A 458 -19.28 -7.68 3.15
CA GLY A 458 -20.13 -7.76 1.97
C GLY A 458 -19.32 -7.97 0.69
N VAL A 459 -18.26 -7.21 0.49
CA VAL A 459 -17.36 -7.34 -0.68
C VAL A 459 -16.70 -8.72 -0.71
N SER A 460 -16.23 -9.22 0.43
CA SER A 460 -15.55 -10.51 0.53
C SER A 460 -16.46 -11.69 0.20
N VAL A 461 -17.74 -11.61 0.60
CA VAL A 461 -18.77 -12.61 0.21
C VAL A 461 -18.97 -12.61 -1.32
N VAL A 462 -18.99 -11.43 -1.96
CA VAL A 462 -19.05 -11.33 -3.43
C VAL A 462 -17.80 -11.97 -4.07
N VAL A 463 -16.59 -11.72 -3.54
CA VAL A 463 -15.34 -12.35 -4.03
C VAL A 463 -15.42 -13.87 -3.91
N LEU A 464 -15.92 -14.38 -2.78
CA LEU A 464 -16.08 -15.82 -2.56
C LEU A 464 -17.11 -16.40 -3.55
N ALA A 465 -18.25 -15.75 -3.73
CA ALA A 465 -19.28 -16.16 -4.68
C ALA A 465 -18.73 -16.19 -6.12
N LEU A 466 -18.06 -15.13 -6.57
CA LEU A 466 -17.41 -15.08 -7.89
C LEU A 466 -16.38 -16.21 -8.08
N THR A 467 -15.71 -16.62 -6.99
CA THR A 467 -14.68 -17.66 -7.05
C THR A 467 -15.29 -19.08 -7.08
N VAL A 468 -16.29 -19.35 -6.22
CA VAL A 468 -16.91 -20.67 -6.09
C VAL A 468 -17.79 -20.99 -7.29
N LEU A 469 -18.54 -19.98 -7.78
CA LEU A 469 -19.47 -20.12 -8.91
C LEU A 469 -18.73 -20.15 -10.26
N ASP A 470 -17.46 -19.77 -10.31
CA ASP A 470 -16.69 -19.81 -11.55
C ASP A 470 -16.27 -21.25 -11.92
N ARG A 471 -17.07 -21.86 -12.78
CA ARG A 471 -16.86 -23.24 -13.28
C ARG A 471 -15.64 -23.33 -14.21
N THR A 472 -15.22 -22.26 -14.86
CA THR A 472 -14.09 -22.25 -15.80
C THR A 472 -12.75 -22.53 -15.09
N LEU A 473 -12.67 -22.21 -13.79
CA LEU A 473 -11.48 -22.50 -12.97
C LEU A 473 -11.27 -24.01 -12.71
N LYS A 474 -12.28 -24.87 -12.94
CA LYS A 474 -12.16 -26.33 -12.77
C LYS A 474 -11.37 -26.99 -13.91
N THR A 475 -11.49 -26.47 -15.12
CA THR A 475 -10.87 -27.03 -16.32
C THR A 475 -9.39 -26.66 -16.47
N SER A 476 -8.93 -25.63 -15.77
CA SER A 476 -7.54 -25.12 -15.86
C SER A 476 -6.49 -25.99 -15.14
N SER A 477 -6.89 -27.03 -14.42
CA SER A 477 -5.95 -27.90 -13.68
C SER A 477 -5.46 -29.13 -14.44
N ALA A 478 -5.84 -29.30 -15.70
CA ALA A 478 -5.48 -30.46 -16.49
C ALA A 478 -5.16 -30.09 -17.93
N THR A 479 -3.98 -29.71 -18.21
CA THR A 479 -3.13 -30.12 -19.35
C THR A 479 -1.94 -29.14 -19.39
N PRO A 480 -0.70 -29.60 -19.23
CA PRO A 480 0.44 -28.84 -19.74
C PRO A 480 0.26 -28.71 -21.25
N PRO A 481 0.64 -27.57 -21.86
CA PRO A 481 0.68 -27.46 -23.32
C PRO A 481 1.44 -28.68 -23.85
N SER A 482 0.86 -29.35 -24.82
CA SER A 482 1.43 -30.52 -25.47
C SER A 482 2.90 -30.25 -25.78
N ALA A 483 3.78 -30.88 -25.00
CA ALA A 483 5.21 -30.86 -25.22
C ALA A 483 5.48 -31.39 -26.63
N MET A 484 6.18 -30.64 -27.43
CA MET A 484 6.84 -31.14 -28.63
C MET A 484 7.67 -32.37 -28.26
N PRO A 485 7.69 -33.44 -29.06
CA PRO A 485 8.17 -34.76 -28.65
C PRO A 485 9.69 -34.91 -28.44
N ASN A 486 10.51 -33.87 -28.41
CA ASN A 486 11.98 -34.01 -28.44
C ASN A 486 12.81 -33.22 -27.43
N ALA A 487 12.23 -32.72 -26.31
CA ALA A 487 13.04 -32.06 -25.25
C ALA A 487 13.07 -32.84 -23.93
N ARG A 488 12.91 -34.17 -23.96
CA ARG A 488 13.01 -35.05 -22.78
C ARG A 488 14.28 -35.91 -22.82
N ARG A 489 15.45 -35.31 -22.84
CA ARG A 489 16.70 -35.99 -22.43
C ARG A 489 17.73 -34.93 -22.12
N GLU A 490 17.83 -34.53 -20.87
CA GLU A 490 19.02 -34.03 -20.18
C GLU A 490 18.67 -33.13 -18.99
N PHE A 491 17.92 -33.68 -18.03
CA PHE A 491 18.02 -33.26 -16.62
C PHE A 491 17.43 -34.38 -15.75
N ALA A 492 18.14 -35.50 -15.75
CA ALA A 492 17.91 -36.54 -14.75
C ALA A 492 18.64 -36.15 -13.46
N LEU A 493 17.94 -35.53 -12.55
CA LEU A 493 18.36 -35.46 -11.13
C LEU A 493 18.28 -36.87 -10.52
N PRO A 494 19.22 -37.27 -9.65
CA PRO A 494 19.34 -38.65 -9.16
C PRO A 494 18.07 -39.11 -8.44
N LYS A 495 17.64 -40.33 -8.77
CA LYS A 495 16.56 -41.07 -8.11
C LYS A 495 16.94 -41.33 -6.63
N GLY A 496 16.44 -40.49 -5.73
CA GLY A 496 16.67 -40.67 -4.29
C GLY A 496 15.78 -39.86 -3.37
N ARG A 497 14.55 -39.42 -3.82
CA ARG A 497 13.64 -38.65 -2.95
C ARG A 497 12.15 -38.85 -3.27
N SER A 498 11.68 -40.07 -3.47
CA SER A 498 10.27 -40.33 -3.81
C SER A 498 9.31 -40.34 -2.61
N ALA A 499 9.78 -40.47 -1.37
CA ALA A 499 8.93 -40.48 -0.18
C ALA A 499 8.55 -39.06 0.32
N MET A 500 9.44 -38.09 0.20
CA MET A 500 9.21 -36.72 0.68
C MET A 500 8.28 -35.91 -0.23
N THR A 501 8.23 -36.24 -1.53
CA THR A 501 7.35 -35.55 -2.50
C THR A 501 5.87 -35.90 -2.35
N HIS A 502 5.50 -37.06 -1.81
CA HIS A 502 4.10 -37.43 -1.55
C HIS A 502 3.55 -36.80 -0.28
N LEU A 503 4.36 -36.62 0.77
CA LEU A 503 3.99 -35.88 1.98
C LEU A 503 3.79 -34.38 1.68
N VAL A 504 4.66 -33.79 0.84
CA VAL A 504 4.57 -32.38 0.43
C VAL A 504 3.36 -32.14 -0.48
N LYS A 505 2.92 -33.11 -1.30
CA LYS A 505 1.74 -32.97 -2.17
C LYS A 505 0.40 -32.95 -1.41
N ARG A 506 0.30 -33.59 -0.26
CA ARG A 506 -0.94 -33.63 0.56
C ARG A 506 -0.87 -32.78 1.84
N GLY A 507 0.33 -32.45 2.30
CA GLY A 507 0.56 -31.76 3.58
C GLY A 507 0.89 -30.27 3.47
N TRP A 508 0.81 -29.64 2.27
CA TRP A 508 1.19 -28.22 2.14
C TRP A 508 0.24 -27.27 2.89
N ILE A 509 -1.06 -27.60 2.97
CA ILE A 509 -2.04 -26.79 3.72
C ILE A 509 -1.73 -26.80 5.23
N PRO A 510 -1.58 -27.98 5.89
CA PRO A 510 -1.17 -27.98 7.30
C PRO A 510 0.24 -27.42 7.51
N MET A 511 1.17 -27.58 6.55
CA MET A 511 2.50 -26.98 6.66
C MET A 511 2.44 -25.44 6.59
N VAL A 512 1.61 -24.86 5.71
CA VAL A 512 1.34 -23.42 5.67
C VAL A 512 0.68 -22.95 6.97
N MET A 513 -0.28 -23.71 7.51
CA MET A 513 -0.89 -23.41 8.81
C MET A 513 0.14 -23.41 9.93
N VAL A 514 1.04 -24.39 9.98
CA VAL A 514 2.12 -24.44 10.98
C VAL A 514 3.08 -23.27 10.83
N VAL A 515 3.48 -22.93 9.59
CA VAL A 515 4.35 -21.77 9.31
C VAL A 515 3.65 -20.47 9.70
N VAL A 516 2.35 -20.33 9.38
CA VAL A 516 1.54 -19.15 9.77
C VAL A 516 1.48 -19.03 11.29
N VAL A 517 1.20 -20.14 12.01
CA VAL A 517 1.17 -20.15 13.48
C VAL A 517 2.56 -19.85 14.06
N ALA A 518 3.63 -20.42 13.51
CA ALA A 518 5.01 -20.15 13.96
C ALA A 518 5.41 -18.70 13.72
N VAL A 519 5.09 -18.13 12.55
CA VAL A 519 5.34 -16.70 12.24
C VAL A 519 4.48 -15.81 13.14
N ALA A 520 3.22 -16.17 13.41
CA ALA A 520 2.36 -15.47 14.35
C ALA A 520 2.98 -15.48 15.76
N ALA A 521 3.36 -16.64 16.26
CA ALA A 521 3.98 -16.78 17.58
C ALA A 521 5.29 -15.97 17.67
N LEU A 522 6.19 -16.10 16.68
CA LEU A 522 7.43 -15.33 16.64
C LEU A 522 7.18 -13.82 16.58
N THR A 523 6.19 -13.38 15.77
CA THR A 523 5.81 -11.98 15.65
C THR A 523 5.20 -11.47 16.95
N VAL A 524 4.35 -12.25 17.61
CA VAL A 524 3.78 -11.92 18.93
C VAL A 524 4.88 -11.78 19.98
N VAL A 525 5.83 -12.71 20.04
CA VAL A 525 6.96 -12.64 20.99
C VAL A 525 7.83 -11.42 20.71
N ARG A 526 8.13 -11.12 19.45
CA ARG A 526 8.92 -9.93 19.08
C ARG A 526 8.15 -8.63 19.31
N LEU A 527 6.87 -8.59 18.95
CA LEU A 527 6.02 -7.43 19.20
C LEU A 527 5.79 -7.23 20.71
N HIS A 528 5.65 -8.30 21.50
CA HIS A 528 5.54 -8.18 22.95
C HIS A 528 6.79 -7.53 23.56
N GLY A 529 7.99 -7.82 23.06
CA GLY A 529 9.23 -7.14 23.47
C GLY A 529 9.30 -5.67 23.05
N VAL A 530 8.65 -5.27 21.95
CA VAL A 530 8.63 -3.89 21.43
C VAL A 530 7.48 -3.08 22.03
N PHE A 531 6.32 -3.71 22.26
CA PHE A 531 5.09 -3.08 22.77
C PHE A 531 4.83 -3.36 24.25
N GLY A 532 5.50 -4.35 24.84
CA GLY A 532 5.43 -4.64 26.26
C GLY A 532 6.01 -3.45 27.03
N SER A 533 5.17 -2.46 27.30
CA SER A 533 5.39 -1.64 28.48
C SER A 533 5.47 -2.60 29.66
N ARG A 534 6.50 -2.49 30.49
CA ARG A 534 6.49 -3.12 31.80
C ARG A 534 5.20 -2.62 32.47
N MET A 535 4.17 -3.45 32.51
CA MET A 535 3.09 -3.21 33.43
C MET A 535 3.76 -3.21 34.81
N TYR A 536 3.90 -2.04 35.36
CA TYR A 536 3.99 -1.90 36.82
C TYR A 536 2.65 -2.44 37.29
N THR A 537 2.59 -3.67 37.72
CA THR A 537 1.50 -4.15 38.57
C THR A 537 1.69 -3.45 39.89
N PRO A 538 0.82 -2.51 40.28
CA PRO A 538 0.76 -2.13 41.68
C PRO A 538 0.35 -3.40 42.42
N VAL A 539 1.13 -3.76 43.39
CA VAL A 539 0.84 -4.85 44.35
C VAL A 539 -0.28 -4.34 45.25
N ASP A 540 -1.46 -4.15 44.74
CA ASP A 540 -2.71 -4.15 45.46
C ASP A 540 -3.85 -3.99 44.46
N GLY A 541 -4.56 -5.10 44.24
CA GLY A 541 -5.68 -5.17 43.30
C GLY A 541 -6.91 -4.47 43.88
N ASN A 542 -7.08 -3.21 43.50
CA ASN A 542 -8.41 -2.61 43.39
C ASN A 542 -8.50 -1.99 42.00
N ALA A 543 -9.32 -2.61 41.16
CA ALA A 543 -9.83 -1.93 39.97
C ALA A 543 -10.53 -0.66 40.50
N ASP A 544 -9.99 0.52 40.14
CA ASP A 544 -10.66 1.77 40.39
C ASP A 544 -12.03 1.70 39.69
N ALA A 545 -13.06 1.58 40.51
CA ALA A 545 -14.44 1.62 40.07
C ALA A 545 -14.63 2.92 39.26
N ILE A 546 -15.22 2.83 38.09
CA ILE A 546 -15.70 3.97 37.34
C ILE A 546 -16.63 4.74 38.26
N ILE A 547 -16.15 5.86 38.78
CA ILE A 547 -16.93 6.73 39.64
C ILE A 547 -17.97 7.39 38.76
N GLN A 548 -19.25 7.13 39.05
CA GLN A 548 -20.39 7.79 38.42
C GLN A 548 -20.22 9.32 38.49
N PHE A 549 -20.76 10.04 37.51
CA PHE A 549 -20.79 11.47 37.28
C PHE A 549 -21.05 12.36 38.52
N ASN A 550 -20.22 12.30 39.53
CA ASN A 550 -20.20 13.28 40.61
C ASN A 550 -19.22 14.40 40.22
N PRO A 551 -19.52 15.67 40.54
CA PRO A 551 -18.57 16.74 40.27
C PRO A 551 -17.24 16.43 40.94
N LYS A 552 -16.17 16.57 40.17
CA LYS A 552 -14.81 16.43 40.68
C LYS A 552 -14.44 17.68 41.46
N HIS A 553 -13.86 17.49 42.61
CA HIS A 553 -13.31 18.53 43.47
C HIS A 553 -11.80 18.50 43.38
N VAL A 554 -11.21 19.54 42.78
CA VAL A 554 -9.75 19.71 42.66
C VAL A 554 -9.33 20.90 43.52
N LEU A 555 -8.67 20.61 44.62
CA LEU A 555 -8.19 21.63 45.57
C LEU A 555 -6.72 21.92 45.29
N LEU A 556 -6.42 23.17 44.94
CA LEU A 556 -5.07 23.72 44.81
C LEU A 556 -4.71 24.42 46.13
N GLU A 557 -3.59 24.06 46.73
CA GLU A 557 -3.12 24.65 47.98
C GLU A 557 -1.66 25.12 47.84
N ILE A 558 -1.39 26.31 48.38
CA ILE A 558 -0.03 26.81 48.58
C ILE A 558 0.15 27.06 50.08
N PHE A 559 1.21 26.53 50.64
CA PHE A 559 1.55 26.66 52.04
C PHE A 559 3.02 27.04 52.24
N GLY A 560 3.32 27.66 53.35
CA GLY A 560 4.67 28.12 53.71
C GLY A 560 4.79 28.56 55.14
N ALA A 561 5.91 29.13 55.54
CA ALA A 561 6.10 29.67 56.87
C ALA A 561 5.06 30.78 57.17
N PRO A 562 4.56 30.90 58.41
CA PRO A 562 3.58 31.92 58.80
C PRO A 562 4.05 33.31 58.45
N GLY A 563 3.21 34.07 57.69
CA GLY A 563 3.54 35.45 57.26
C GLY A 563 4.25 35.55 55.93
N THR A 564 4.53 34.43 55.24
CA THR A 564 5.04 34.45 53.87
C THR A 564 3.99 35.02 52.92
N VAL A 565 4.40 35.95 52.08
CA VAL A 565 3.59 36.51 50.98
C VAL A 565 4.09 35.94 49.68
N ALA A 566 3.19 35.47 48.84
CA ALA A 566 3.52 34.81 47.57
C ALA A 566 2.69 35.36 46.42
N ASP A 567 3.29 35.32 45.20
CA ASP A 567 2.63 35.54 43.93
C ASP A 567 2.29 34.16 43.35
N ILE A 568 1.03 33.96 42.98
CA ILE A 568 0.49 32.64 42.60
C ILE A 568 -0.10 32.69 41.20
N ASN A 569 0.33 31.75 40.34
CA ASN A 569 -0.24 31.49 39.03
C ASN A 569 -0.94 30.12 39.04
N TYR A 570 -2.18 30.04 38.60
CA TYR A 570 -2.91 28.79 38.50
C TYR A 570 -3.83 28.75 37.29
N LEU A 571 -4.35 27.57 36.95
CA LEU A 571 -5.36 27.40 35.92
C LEU A 571 -6.74 27.27 36.53
N ASP A 572 -7.73 28.00 36.01
CA ASP A 572 -9.13 27.93 36.43
C ASP A 572 -9.90 26.73 35.82
N GLU A 573 -11.23 26.66 36.03
CA GLU A 573 -12.11 25.61 35.50
C GLU A 573 -12.10 25.51 33.98
N GLN A 574 -11.86 26.63 33.28
CA GLN A 574 -11.80 26.73 31.82
C GLN A 574 -10.37 26.59 31.29
N VAL A 575 -9.42 26.19 32.14
CA VAL A 575 -7.98 26.07 31.81
C VAL A 575 -7.37 27.43 31.36
N GLN A 576 -7.93 28.54 31.86
CA GLN A 576 -7.38 29.87 31.65
C GLN A 576 -6.39 30.22 32.77
N PRO A 577 -5.23 30.82 32.44
CA PRO A 577 -4.27 31.22 33.45
C PRO A 577 -4.79 32.40 34.28
N GLN A 578 -4.76 32.22 35.57
CA GLN A 578 -5.10 33.22 36.57
C GLN A 578 -3.85 33.59 37.39
N HIS A 579 -3.76 34.84 37.76
CA HIS A 579 -2.66 35.37 38.58
C HIS A 579 -3.19 36.10 39.80
N VAL A 580 -2.58 35.85 40.96
CA VAL A 580 -2.92 36.51 42.20
C VAL A 580 -1.63 37.04 42.86
N ASP A 581 -1.56 38.34 43.04
CA ASP A 581 -0.38 39.02 43.60
C ASP A 581 -0.45 39.15 45.11
N ALA A 582 0.69 39.04 45.77
CA ALA A 582 0.94 39.36 47.15
C ALA A 582 -0.03 38.71 48.16
N VAL A 583 -0.30 37.42 48.00
CA VAL A 583 -1.20 36.67 48.87
C VAL A 583 -0.47 36.13 50.10
N THR A 584 -1.04 36.36 51.28
CA THR A 584 -0.50 35.75 52.55
C THR A 584 -0.86 34.27 52.60
N LEU A 585 0.14 33.42 52.82
CA LEU A 585 -0.03 31.97 52.94
C LEU A 585 -0.59 31.58 54.32
N PRO A 586 -1.40 30.49 54.42
CA PRO A 586 -1.76 29.55 53.34
C PRO A 586 -2.85 30.09 52.42
N TRP A 587 -2.79 29.71 51.11
CA TRP A 587 -3.80 30.02 50.12
C TRP A 587 -4.35 28.72 49.52
N SER A 588 -5.64 28.72 49.15
CA SER A 588 -6.29 27.59 48.50
C SER A 588 -7.34 28.05 47.50
N PHE A 589 -7.51 27.27 46.44
CA PHE A 589 -8.54 27.47 45.43
C PHE A 589 -9.13 26.11 45.01
N GLU A 590 -10.45 26.01 45.00
CA GLU A 590 -11.15 24.80 44.65
C GLU A 590 -11.80 24.90 43.27
N ILE A 591 -11.50 23.95 42.39
CA ILE A 591 -12.13 23.77 41.09
C ILE A 591 -13.16 22.64 41.21
N VAL A 592 -14.43 22.95 40.90
CA VAL A 592 -15.51 21.96 40.89
C VAL A 592 -16.00 21.80 39.45
N THR A 593 -15.78 20.60 38.88
CA THR A 593 -16.07 20.38 37.45
C THR A 593 -16.71 19.02 37.20
N THR A 594 -17.57 18.94 36.19
CA THR A 594 -18.15 17.68 35.65
C THR A 594 -17.39 17.15 34.43
N LEU A 595 -16.30 17.80 34.02
CA LEU A 595 -15.46 17.34 32.94
C LEU A 595 -14.79 16.01 33.29
N THR A 596 -14.65 15.14 32.31
CA THR A 596 -14.00 13.83 32.47
C THR A 596 -12.53 13.94 32.86
N SER A 597 -11.88 15.07 32.50
CA SER A 597 -10.49 15.37 32.87
C SER A 597 -10.30 16.89 32.87
N VAL A 598 -9.56 17.39 33.86
CA VAL A 598 -9.11 18.79 33.95
C VAL A 598 -7.63 18.84 34.26
N ILE A 599 -6.93 19.83 33.68
CA ILE A 599 -5.52 20.08 33.99
C ILE A 599 -5.47 21.01 35.18
N ALA A 600 -4.88 20.54 36.28
CA ALA A 600 -4.65 21.33 37.47
C ALA A 600 -3.17 21.72 37.57
N ASN A 601 -2.90 23.01 37.56
CA ASN A 601 -1.54 23.55 37.66
C ASN A 601 -1.53 24.74 38.63
N VAL A 602 -0.58 24.77 39.53
CA VAL A 602 -0.32 25.91 40.42
C VAL A 602 1.18 26.13 40.56
N ILE A 603 1.61 27.36 40.40
CA ILE A 603 3.02 27.80 40.54
C ILE A 603 3.00 28.98 41.50
N ALA A 604 3.87 28.98 42.49
CA ALA A 604 3.98 30.08 43.41
C ALA A 604 5.43 30.44 43.72
N GLN A 605 5.67 31.74 43.94
CA GLN A 605 6.95 32.27 44.40
C GLN A 605 6.69 33.14 45.65
N GLY A 606 7.32 32.78 46.75
CA GLY A 606 7.19 33.49 48.00
C GLY A 606 8.39 34.35 48.37
N ASN A 607 8.17 35.32 49.31
CA ASN A 607 9.25 36.11 49.87
C ASN A 607 9.93 35.43 51.06
N GLY A 608 9.45 34.24 51.47
CA GLY A 608 10.03 33.46 52.56
C GLY A 608 11.02 32.41 52.07
N ASP A 609 11.68 31.73 53.01
CA ASP A 609 12.71 30.71 52.72
C ASP A 609 12.12 29.30 52.54
N SER A 610 10.82 29.12 52.66
CA SER A 610 10.13 27.84 52.48
C SER A 610 8.72 28.05 51.92
N ILE A 611 8.40 27.33 50.84
CA ILE A 611 7.07 27.32 50.22
C ILE A 611 6.77 25.93 49.68
N GLY A 612 5.51 25.49 49.75
CA GLY A 612 5.07 24.23 49.18
C GLY A 612 3.73 24.35 48.45
N CYS A 613 3.49 23.47 47.51
CA CYS A 613 2.21 23.32 46.84
C CYS A 613 1.65 21.92 47.05
N ARG A 614 0.32 21.79 46.93
CA ARG A 614 -0.40 20.52 46.95
C ARG A 614 -1.60 20.59 46.02
N ILE A 615 -1.82 19.53 45.26
CA ILE A 615 -3.04 19.33 44.47
C ILE A 615 -3.75 18.08 44.96
N THR A 616 -4.97 18.28 45.46
CA THR A 616 -5.82 17.21 45.98
C THR A 616 -7.04 17.04 45.06
N VAL A 617 -7.29 15.82 44.59
CA VAL A 617 -8.44 15.49 43.73
C VAL A 617 -9.36 14.53 44.47
N ASN A 618 -10.60 14.94 44.68
CA ASN A 618 -11.63 14.17 45.43
C ASN A 618 -11.11 13.66 46.81
N GLY A 619 -10.37 14.51 47.53
CA GLY A 619 -9.82 14.16 48.84
C GLY A 619 -8.50 13.35 48.79
N VAL A 620 -7.99 13.00 47.61
CA VAL A 620 -6.71 12.27 47.46
C VAL A 620 -5.63 13.22 46.94
N VAL A 621 -4.53 13.33 47.67
CA VAL A 621 -3.35 14.12 47.20
C VAL A 621 -2.75 13.46 45.99
N ARG A 622 -2.67 14.20 44.85
CA ARG A 622 -2.14 13.73 43.58
C ARG A 622 -0.73 14.26 43.30
N ASP A 623 -0.45 15.46 43.79
CA ASP A 623 0.87 16.04 43.64
C ASP A 623 1.16 16.97 44.81
N GLN A 624 2.38 16.93 45.35
CA GLN A 624 2.84 17.78 46.43
C GLN A 624 4.34 17.97 46.34
N GLU A 625 4.76 19.24 46.31
CA GLU A 625 6.18 19.63 46.30
C GLU A 625 6.43 20.73 47.35
N SER A 626 7.64 20.79 47.85
CA SER A 626 8.09 21.85 48.76
C SER A 626 9.54 22.24 48.40
N ALA A 627 9.82 23.53 48.46
CA ALA A 627 11.14 24.08 48.20
C ALA A 627 11.61 24.91 49.41
N GLU A 628 12.89 24.77 49.75
CA GLU A 628 13.58 25.55 50.78
C GLU A 628 14.72 26.29 50.08
N SER A 629 14.56 27.60 49.87
CA SER A 629 15.57 28.49 49.26
C SER A 629 15.17 29.94 49.50
N TYR A 630 16.12 30.86 49.39
CA TYR A 630 15.83 32.29 49.43
C TYR A 630 14.87 32.65 48.25
N HIS A 631 13.74 33.32 48.56
CA HIS A 631 12.64 33.56 47.62
C HIS A 631 12.14 32.24 46.98
N ALA A 632 11.82 31.26 47.81
CA ALA A 632 11.46 29.93 47.39
C ALA A 632 10.32 29.90 46.36
N GLN A 633 10.46 29.08 45.33
CA GLN A 633 9.47 28.85 44.28
C GLN A 633 9.05 27.37 44.29
N THR A 634 7.78 27.12 44.11
CA THR A 634 7.22 25.76 43.99
C THR A 634 6.26 25.64 42.81
N SER A 635 6.10 24.43 42.29
CA SER A 635 5.15 24.15 41.22
C SER A 635 4.57 22.75 41.34
N CYS A 636 3.24 22.63 41.27
CA CYS A 636 2.53 21.35 41.21
C CYS A 636 1.71 21.23 39.94
N LEU A 637 1.68 20.03 39.34
CA LEU A 637 1.00 19.77 38.07
C LEU A 637 0.34 18.41 38.06
N VAL A 638 -0.97 18.36 37.89
CA VAL A 638 -1.73 17.14 37.60
C VAL A 638 -2.30 17.24 36.20
N LYS A 639 -1.76 16.44 35.26
CA LYS A 639 -2.12 16.49 33.81
C LYS A 639 -3.53 15.99 33.54
N SER A 640 -4.12 15.21 34.41
CA SER A 640 -5.48 14.70 34.35
C SER A 640 -5.99 14.50 35.75
N ALA A 641 -6.69 15.49 36.26
CA ALA A 641 -7.39 15.45 37.53
C ALA A 641 -8.79 14.88 37.36
#